data_8c79108c0bff647511844aa7c218f7aa
#
_entry.id   8c79108c0bff647511844aa7c218f7aa
#
_cell.length_a   1.000
_cell.length_b   1.000
_cell.length_c   1.000
_cell.angle_alpha   90.00
_cell.angle_beta   90.00
_cell.angle_gamma   90.00
#
_symmetry.space_group_name_H-M   'P 1'
#
loop_
_entity.id
_entity.type
_entity.pdbx_description
1 polymer ?
#
loop_
_entity_poly.entity_id
_entity_poly.type
_entity_poly.pdbx_seq_one_letter_code
_entity_poly.pdbx_strand_id
1 'polypeptide(L)'
;MKFLKWLLLTILFVIIAAAVAAYIFLKNFDLNKYKQMAENMVYEQTGRKLTIAGDASLGISLIPTIVISDVSFANPEWAKNPQMVKVSELELRFSIIPLFSKQIVIDKAVLKQPQIYLETAKDGQNSWDIKFASAEKKTSSAGWLIKNANAAENSSALNQLKDFVAKEVLIENGIINYLKHKDNSLTNLKINHITFNTDGMTSPMNADWNVVFNDMELIGKGTFGSLAALLSGTEEYPANVDMKALGISAVANAKIKNLMNDKLSATFDYNVYNPAGNMNAPETTLIGIGNATLSKVNLDISKLNIINNTLKGKVSADISGAKPYVTADLSGTTFNLGDFKTNKPTAFNFELINSANATAYVPNDKIPFDLLKSANAKATLTLKKLIVDDNLTLTDLALKAALVNGTMTIKPLDFKIGKGSINLTSVINANNKSISLQGTSKDVLITDVAKQLQVADQKSFGFISGGNTQTYFNVNGTGTTYRALVDNLNGQVIAVVEPSKLQSGQLKFLTSSFIKQLLQVLNIDTSKAENVDLKCAVVRADIKDGVATFPKGIAVNSDKLDLVSNGTINLRKDKLNLSVNAYRSGVAKVSLVQTMTNLFKISGTLQSPSIAIDQNGAIKTIAGAALSGGTLTGAQMLLDKDTAPCYTALQNTIFKDKFAKPTGVTNAAQKTYQGASATVDDGLNMVRDSAKEIKNIGKGLINNILKQ
;
A
#
# COMPACT_ATOMS: atom_id res chain seq x y z
N MET A 1 -67.45 -45.86 34.37
CA MET A 1 -66.46 -45.94 33.27
C MET A 1 -67.05 -46.00 31.85
N LYS A 2 -68.17 -46.71 31.58
CA LYS A 2 -68.76 -46.76 30.23
C LYS A 2 -69.30 -45.41 29.75
N PHE A 3 -69.92 -44.60 30.60
CA PHE A 3 -70.43 -43.27 30.27
C PHE A 3 -69.31 -42.28 29.85
N LEU A 4 -68.15 -42.28 30.55
CA LEU A 4 -67.06 -41.45 30.24
C LEU A 4 -66.37 -41.79 28.89
N LYS A 5 -66.37 -43.11 28.55
CA LYS A 5 -65.89 -43.56 27.22
C LYS A 5 -66.80 -43.10 26.09
N TRP A 6 -68.12 -43.20 26.29
CA TRP A 6 -69.09 -42.71 25.30
C TRP A 6 -69.06 -41.21 25.15
N LEU A 7 -68.89 -40.46 26.24
CA LEU A 7 -68.75 -39.01 26.21
C LEU A 7 -67.42 -38.60 25.43
N LEU A 8 -66.32 -39.27 25.69
CA LEU A 8 -65.06 -39.02 24.95
C LEU A 8 -65.16 -39.38 23.47
N LEU A 9 -65.85 -40.47 23.12
CA LEU A 9 -66.12 -40.88 21.72
C LEU A 9 -66.99 -39.87 20.99
N THR A 10 -68.08 -39.36 21.65
CA THR A 10 -68.92 -38.31 21.07
C THR A 10 -68.19 -36.98 20.90
N ILE A 11 -67.33 -36.55 21.85
CA ILE A 11 -66.50 -35.38 21.72
C ILE A 11 -65.48 -35.56 20.56
N LEU A 12 -64.87 -36.73 20.48
CA LEU A 12 -63.96 -37.05 19.40
C LEU A 12 -64.64 -37.04 18.03
N PHE A 13 -65.87 -37.62 17.94
CA PHE A 13 -66.66 -37.60 16.73
C PHE A 13 -67.08 -36.19 16.32
N VAL A 14 -67.49 -35.33 17.27
CA VAL A 14 -67.81 -33.92 17.00
C VAL A 14 -66.59 -33.15 16.53
N ILE A 15 -65.41 -33.39 17.13
CA ILE A 15 -64.16 -32.80 16.70
C ILE A 15 -63.80 -33.22 15.26
N ILE A 16 -63.94 -34.54 14.95
CA ILE A 16 -63.65 -35.04 13.60
C ILE A 16 -64.66 -34.48 12.59
N ALA A 17 -65.94 -34.44 12.92
CA ALA A 17 -66.99 -33.87 12.06
C ALA A 17 -66.77 -32.38 11.82
N ALA A 18 -66.40 -31.62 12.85
CA ALA A 18 -66.06 -30.21 12.74
C ALA A 18 -64.79 -30.00 11.88
N ALA A 19 -63.77 -30.87 12.03
CA ALA A 19 -62.56 -30.82 11.22
C ALA A 19 -62.82 -31.13 9.74
N VAL A 20 -63.68 -32.13 9.46
CA VAL A 20 -64.12 -32.47 8.10
C VAL A 20 -64.94 -31.34 7.49
N ALA A 21 -65.90 -30.76 8.23
CA ALA A 21 -66.70 -29.63 7.78
C ALA A 21 -65.80 -28.39 7.48
N ALA A 22 -64.87 -28.12 8.38
CA ALA A 22 -63.82 -27.04 8.15
C ALA A 22 -62.97 -27.33 6.91
N TYR A 23 -62.56 -28.59 6.73
CA TYR A 23 -61.78 -28.98 5.54
C TYR A 23 -62.60 -28.79 4.25
N ILE A 24 -63.84 -29.20 4.18
CA ILE A 24 -64.75 -29.04 3.02
C ILE A 24 -64.97 -27.53 2.75
N PHE A 25 -65.25 -26.76 3.81
CA PHE A 25 -65.41 -25.30 3.70
C PHE A 25 -64.17 -24.63 3.13
N LEU A 26 -62.98 -24.90 3.68
CA LEU A 26 -61.72 -24.33 3.25
C LEU A 26 -61.34 -24.79 1.84
N LYS A 27 -61.60 -26.04 1.46
CA LYS A 27 -61.35 -26.59 0.13
C LYS A 27 -62.11 -25.86 -0.99
N ASN A 28 -63.32 -25.40 -0.65
CA ASN A 28 -64.23 -24.69 -1.56
C ASN A 28 -64.04 -23.14 -1.48
N PHE A 29 -63.06 -22.68 -0.64
CA PHE A 29 -62.85 -21.27 -0.43
C PHE A 29 -61.94 -20.69 -1.58
N ASP A 30 -62.55 -19.94 -2.48
CA ASP A 30 -61.90 -19.34 -3.63
C ASP A 30 -61.32 -17.96 -3.28
N LEU A 31 -60.00 -17.92 -3.03
CA LEU A 31 -59.28 -16.71 -2.72
C LEU A 31 -59.25 -15.70 -3.90
N ASN A 32 -59.42 -16.17 -5.13
CA ASN A 32 -59.41 -15.28 -6.29
C ASN A 32 -60.54 -14.24 -6.26
N LYS A 33 -61.66 -14.54 -5.59
CA LYS A 33 -62.78 -13.61 -5.41
C LYS A 33 -62.42 -12.39 -4.54
N TYR A 34 -61.37 -12.49 -3.73
CA TYR A 34 -60.96 -11.43 -2.81
C TYR A 34 -59.78 -10.61 -3.32
N LYS A 35 -59.16 -10.95 -4.48
CA LYS A 35 -58.06 -10.22 -5.05
C LYS A 35 -58.39 -8.74 -5.24
N GLN A 36 -59.48 -8.43 -5.91
CA GLN A 36 -59.89 -7.07 -6.21
C GLN A 36 -60.16 -6.26 -4.92
N MET A 37 -60.69 -6.92 -3.88
CA MET A 37 -60.86 -6.25 -2.57
C MET A 37 -59.50 -5.91 -1.97
N ALA A 38 -58.51 -6.80 -1.99
CA ALA A 38 -57.16 -6.56 -1.50
C ALA A 38 -56.46 -5.46 -2.31
N GLU A 39 -56.56 -5.46 -3.65
CA GLU A 39 -56.02 -4.43 -4.54
C GLU A 39 -56.61 -3.06 -4.21
N ASN A 40 -57.95 -2.94 -4.06
CA ASN A 40 -58.63 -1.72 -3.71
C ASN A 40 -58.23 -1.21 -2.32
N MET A 41 -58.15 -2.09 -1.32
CA MET A 41 -57.75 -1.74 0.04
C MET A 41 -56.36 -1.16 0.09
N VAL A 42 -55.37 -1.77 -0.63
CA VAL A 42 -54.00 -1.29 -0.72
C VAL A 42 -53.97 0.07 -1.42
N TYR A 43 -54.72 0.24 -2.50
CA TYR A 43 -54.80 1.53 -3.20
C TYR A 43 -55.38 2.64 -2.32
N GLU A 44 -56.46 2.37 -1.59
CA GLU A 44 -57.07 3.34 -0.65
C GLU A 44 -56.09 3.76 0.46
N GLN A 45 -55.28 2.81 0.94
CA GLN A 45 -54.33 3.07 2.04
C GLN A 45 -53.07 3.75 1.59
N THR A 46 -52.54 3.43 0.39
CA THR A 46 -51.18 3.82 -0.05
C THR A 46 -51.20 4.78 -1.23
N GLY A 47 -52.36 4.95 -1.91
CA GLY A 47 -52.43 5.67 -3.18
C GLY A 47 -51.73 4.97 -4.33
N ARG A 48 -51.26 3.72 -4.16
CA ARG A 48 -50.53 2.96 -5.16
C ARG A 48 -51.20 1.64 -5.50
N LYS A 49 -51.10 1.26 -6.77
CA LYS A 49 -51.74 0.06 -7.28
C LYS A 49 -51.02 -1.20 -6.83
N LEU A 50 -51.72 -2.08 -6.14
CA LEU A 50 -51.39 -3.51 -6.01
C LEU A 50 -52.05 -4.24 -7.19
N THR A 51 -51.34 -5.19 -7.80
CA THR A 51 -51.93 -6.08 -8.83
C THR A 51 -51.55 -7.51 -8.54
N ILE A 52 -52.57 -8.40 -8.46
CA ILE A 52 -52.43 -9.84 -8.26
C ILE A 52 -52.83 -10.52 -9.58
N ALA A 53 -51.89 -10.69 -10.50
CA ALA A 53 -52.17 -11.20 -11.83
C ALA A 53 -52.29 -12.73 -11.88
N GLY A 54 -51.54 -13.44 -11.06
CA GLY A 54 -51.60 -14.91 -10.98
C GLY A 54 -52.63 -15.44 -9.99
N ASP A 55 -52.71 -16.74 -9.82
CA ASP A 55 -53.68 -17.38 -8.94
C ASP A 55 -53.39 -17.20 -7.44
N ALA A 56 -54.45 -17.12 -6.65
CA ALA A 56 -54.40 -17.20 -5.20
C ALA A 56 -55.03 -18.53 -4.75
N SER A 57 -54.27 -19.36 -4.07
CA SER A 57 -54.72 -20.68 -3.59
C SER A 57 -54.51 -20.85 -2.09
N LEU A 58 -55.37 -21.63 -1.46
CA LEU A 58 -55.28 -22.02 -0.06
C LEU A 58 -54.92 -23.50 0.04
N GLY A 59 -53.69 -23.79 0.50
CA GLY A 59 -53.27 -25.13 0.86
C GLY A 59 -53.83 -25.52 2.24
N ILE A 60 -54.62 -26.57 2.30
CA ILE A 60 -55.21 -27.05 3.52
C ILE A 60 -54.36 -28.16 4.10
N SER A 61 -53.66 -27.85 5.18
CA SER A 61 -52.83 -28.77 5.94
C SER A 61 -52.88 -28.40 7.43
N LEU A 62 -52.15 -29.12 8.28
CA LEU A 62 -51.95 -28.71 9.68
C LEU A 62 -51.28 -27.32 9.80
N ILE A 63 -50.71 -26.82 8.71
CA ILE A 63 -50.20 -25.46 8.57
C ILE A 63 -50.82 -24.83 7.32
N PRO A 64 -51.93 -24.09 7.46
CA PRO A 64 -52.64 -23.47 6.34
C PRO A 64 -51.67 -22.52 5.61
N THR A 65 -51.61 -22.68 4.30
CA THR A 65 -50.68 -21.93 3.48
C THR A 65 -51.45 -21.22 2.36
N ILE A 66 -51.33 -19.90 2.29
CA ILE A 66 -51.83 -19.11 1.16
C ILE A 66 -50.63 -18.90 0.19
N VAL A 67 -50.85 -19.26 -1.07
CA VAL A 67 -49.88 -19.01 -2.16
C VAL A 67 -50.53 -18.06 -3.14
N ILE A 68 -49.86 -16.94 -3.43
CA ILE A 68 -50.32 -15.92 -4.35
C ILE A 68 -49.23 -15.75 -5.40
N SER A 69 -49.54 -15.92 -6.67
CA SER A 69 -48.62 -15.80 -7.78
C SER A 69 -48.70 -14.42 -8.46
N ASP A 70 -47.60 -13.97 -9.05
CA ASP A 70 -47.49 -12.75 -9.84
C ASP A 70 -48.07 -11.50 -9.16
N VAL A 71 -47.53 -11.18 -7.99
CA VAL A 71 -47.89 -9.99 -7.21
C VAL A 71 -46.98 -8.83 -7.61
N SER A 72 -47.58 -7.66 -7.91
CA SER A 72 -46.81 -6.44 -8.15
C SER A 72 -47.38 -5.22 -7.44
N PHE A 73 -46.49 -4.34 -7.00
CA PHE A 73 -46.84 -3.09 -6.32
C PHE A 73 -46.16 -1.91 -7.08
N ALA A 74 -46.98 -0.91 -7.44
CA ALA A 74 -46.54 0.17 -8.32
C ALA A 74 -45.58 1.17 -7.64
N ASN A 75 -44.62 1.67 -8.41
CA ASN A 75 -43.85 2.86 -8.09
C ASN A 75 -44.71 4.13 -8.23
N PRO A 76 -44.26 5.28 -7.69
CA PRO A 76 -44.85 6.57 -8.03
C PRO A 76 -44.67 6.88 -9.51
N GLU A 77 -45.54 7.75 -10.08
CA GLU A 77 -45.56 8.07 -11.50
C GLU A 77 -44.24 8.68 -12.03
N TRP A 78 -43.48 9.36 -11.17
CA TRP A 78 -42.21 9.95 -11.54
C TRP A 78 -41.06 8.94 -11.69
N ALA A 79 -41.22 7.73 -11.16
CA ALA A 79 -40.19 6.70 -11.22
C ALA A 79 -40.06 6.13 -12.65
N LYS A 80 -38.85 5.78 -13.03
CA LYS A 80 -38.54 5.20 -14.34
C LYS A 80 -39.11 3.78 -14.51
N ASN A 81 -39.06 3.00 -13.40
CA ASN A 81 -39.69 1.68 -13.40
C ASN A 81 -41.11 1.80 -12.86
N PRO A 82 -42.16 1.37 -13.57
CA PRO A 82 -43.54 1.51 -13.12
C PRO A 82 -43.87 0.62 -11.92
N GLN A 83 -43.09 -0.42 -11.66
CA GLN A 83 -43.30 -1.34 -10.54
C GLN A 83 -42.18 -1.19 -9.51
N MET A 84 -42.52 -0.92 -8.25
CA MET A 84 -41.58 -0.86 -7.15
C MET A 84 -41.19 -2.26 -6.70
N VAL A 85 -42.16 -3.14 -6.61
CA VAL A 85 -41.96 -4.54 -6.21
C VAL A 85 -42.74 -5.45 -7.17
N LYS A 86 -42.11 -6.52 -7.62
CA LYS A 86 -42.73 -7.64 -8.32
C LYS A 86 -42.26 -8.94 -7.66
N VAL A 87 -43.18 -9.82 -7.30
CA VAL A 87 -42.90 -11.12 -6.68
C VAL A 87 -43.55 -12.21 -7.50
N SER A 88 -42.79 -13.20 -7.94
CA SER A 88 -43.32 -14.31 -8.73
C SER A 88 -44.26 -15.17 -7.89
N GLU A 89 -43.92 -15.41 -6.64
CA GLU A 89 -44.77 -16.18 -5.71
C GLU A 89 -44.57 -15.67 -4.27
N LEU A 90 -45.66 -15.36 -3.61
CA LEU A 90 -45.77 -15.05 -2.18
C LEU A 90 -46.47 -16.20 -1.48
N GLU A 91 -45.75 -16.88 -0.59
CA GLU A 91 -46.29 -17.95 0.25
C GLU A 91 -46.41 -17.47 1.69
N LEU A 92 -47.59 -17.57 2.28
CA LEU A 92 -47.88 -17.21 3.68
C LEU A 92 -48.38 -18.42 4.44
N ARG A 93 -47.67 -18.82 5.48
CA ARG A 93 -48.02 -19.93 6.38
C ARG A 93 -48.55 -19.39 7.70
N PHE A 94 -49.65 -19.89 8.15
CA PHE A 94 -50.36 -19.40 9.34
C PHE A 94 -50.36 -20.41 10.48
N SER A 95 -50.23 -19.91 11.72
CA SER A 95 -50.43 -20.70 12.92
C SER A 95 -51.91 -20.96 13.14
N ILE A 96 -52.32 -22.25 13.30
CA ILE A 96 -53.72 -22.62 13.54
C ILE A 96 -54.18 -22.24 14.95
N ILE A 97 -53.36 -22.48 15.99
CA ILE A 97 -53.73 -22.29 17.38
C ILE A 97 -54.19 -20.84 17.69
N PRO A 98 -53.45 -19.79 17.26
CA PRO A 98 -53.89 -18.41 17.44
C PRO A 98 -55.19 -18.06 16.72
N LEU A 99 -55.51 -18.72 15.60
CA LEU A 99 -56.79 -18.50 14.88
C LEU A 99 -57.99 -18.82 15.71
N PHE A 100 -57.94 -19.80 16.63
CA PHE A 100 -59.05 -20.09 17.57
C PHE A 100 -59.30 -18.94 18.56
N SER A 101 -58.26 -18.11 18.81
CA SER A 101 -58.34 -16.89 19.61
C SER A 101 -58.58 -15.65 18.76
N LYS A 102 -58.94 -15.81 17.47
CA LYS A 102 -59.13 -14.72 16.48
C LYS A 102 -57.88 -13.89 16.24
N GLN A 103 -56.67 -14.46 16.47
CA GLN A 103 -55.41 -13.83 16.17
C GLN A 103 -54.83 -14.46 14.90
N ILE A 104 -54.40 -13.60 13.94
CA ILE A 104 -53.73 -14.03 12.72
C ILE A 104 -52.23 -13.94 12.97
N VAL A 105 -51.57 -15.10 13.10
CA VAL A 105 -50.12 -15.17 13.25
C VAL A 105 -49.55 -15.84 12.01
N ILE A 106 -48.65 -15.11 11.29
CA ILE A 106 -47.94 -15.66 10.17
C ILE A 106 -46.67 -16.33 10.71
N ASP A 107 -46.59 -17.65 10.61
CA ASP A 107 -45.37 -18.37 11.02
C ASP A 107 -44.24 -18.16 10.03
N LYS A 108 -44.56 -18.21 8.71
CA LYS A 108 -43.56 -18.05 7.66
C LYS A 108 -44.13 -17.31 6.46
N ALA A 109 -43.36 -16.36 5.95
CA ALA A 109 -43.59 -15.71 4.67
C ALA A 109 -42.41 -16.03 3.73
N VAL A 110 -42.70 -16.53 2.52
CA VAL A 110 -41.70 -16.81 1.50
C VAL A 110 -41.97 -15.94 0.29
N LEU A 111 -40.95 -15.16 -0.10
CA LEU A 111 -40.94 -14.34 -1.31
C LEU A 111 -39.99 -14.97 -2.33
N LYS A 112 -40.57 -15.55 -3.40
CA LYS A 112 -39.77 -16.17 -4.47
C LYS A 112 -39.56 -15.18 -5.62
N GLN A 113 -38.33 -15.05 -6.02
CA GLN A 113 -37.87 -14.19 -7.12
C GLN A 113 -38.40 -12.74 -7.04
N PRO A 114 -38.35 -12.07 -5.87
CA PRO A 114 -38.76 -10.67 -5.81
C PRO A 114 -37.82 -9.79 -6.64
N GLN A 115 -38.39 -8.90 -7.41
CA GLN A 115 -37.72 -7.85 -8.14
C GLN A 115 -38.12 -6.51 -7.51
N ILE A 116 -37.18 -5.81 -6.90
CA ILE A 116 -37.41 -4.55 -6.18
C ILE A 116 -36.70 -3.43 -6.94
N TYR A 117 -37.41 -2.38 -7.30
CA TYR A 117 -36.91 -1.22 -8.01
C TYR A 117 -37.12 0.03 -7.15
N LEU A 118 -36.06 0.46 -6.52
CA LEU A 118 -36.03 1.64 -5.68
C LEU A 118 -35.43 2.80 -6.45
N GLU A 119 -36.00 4.00 -6.35
CA GLU A 119 -35.52 5.15 -7.06
C GLU A 119 -35.52 6.39 -6.16
N THR A 120 -34.47 7.22 -6.26
CA THR A 120 -34.42 8.56 -5.67
C THR A 120 -34.41 9.60 -6.78
N ALA A 121 -35.40 10.50 -6.80
CA ALA A 121 -35.53 11.56 -7.76
C ALA A 121 -34.42 12.64 -7.61
N LYS A 122 -34.31 13.55 -8.56
CA LYS A 122 -33.27 14.61 -8.54
C LYS A 122 -33.45 15.59 -7.37
N ASP A 123 -34.68 15.78 -6.91
CA ASP A 123 -35.06 16.61 -5.76
C ASP A 123 -34.89 15.91 -4.40
N GLY A 124 -34.51 14.62 -4.40
CA GLY A 124 -34.29 13.81 -3.20
C GLY A 124 -35.50 13.01 -2.74
N GLN A 125 -36.65 13.06 -3.43
CA GLN A 125 -37.80 12.24 -3.11
C GLN A 125 -37.50 10.76 -3.38
N ASN A 126 -37.89 9.87 -2.47
CA ASN A 126 -37.67 8.42 -2.62
C ASN A 126 -38.93 7.70 -3.08
N SER A 127 -38.77 6.71 -3.93
CA SER A 127 -39.91 5.91 -4.41
C SER A 127 -40.58 5.07 -3.31
N TRP A 128 -39.87 4.78 -2.23
CA TRP A 128 -40.41 4.02 -1.06
C TRP A 128 -41.02 4.93 0.02
N ASP A 129 -41.07 6.25 -0.17
CA ASP A 129 -41.76 7.17 0.72
C ASP A 129 -43.28 7.03 0.47
N ILE A 130 -43.89 6.03 1.10
CA ILE A 130 -45.34 5.74 0.98
C ILE A 130 -46.09 6.59 2.00
N LYS A 131 -46.97 7.46 1.53
CA LYS A 131 -47.89 8.23 2.40
C LYS A 131 -49.13 7.40 2.64
N PHE A 132 -49.28 6.89 3.85
CA PHE A 132 -50.53 6.22 4.24
C PHE A 132 -51.63 7.23 4.48
N ALA A 133 -52.82 6.95 3.94
CA ALA A 133 -53.99 7.78 4.17
C ALA A 133 -54.36 7.79 5.66
N SER A 134 -54.51 8.97 6.27
CA SER A 134 -55.05 9.10 7.61
C SER A 134 -56.48 8.55 7.61
N ALA A 135 -56.78 7.64 8.54
CA ALA A 135 -58.08 6.99 8.62
C ALA A 135 -59.18 8.05 8.96
N GLU A 136 -59.74 8.73 7.95
CA GLU A 136 -61.06 9.31 8.07
C GLU A 136 -62.10 8.18 8.09
N LYS A 137 -62.97 8.24 9.09
CA LYS A 137 -64.03 7.24 9.32
C LYS A 137 -64.91 7.08 8.07
N LYS A 138 -64.63 6.10 7.23
CA LYS A 138 -65.62 5.51 6.34
C LYS A 138 -65.82 4.07 6.74
N THR A 139 -67.00 3.76 7.26
CA THR A 139 -67.49 2.41 7.55
C THR A 139 -67.50 1.60 6.27
N SER A 140 -66.47 0.88 5.99
CA SER A 140 -66.46 -0.14 4.94
C SER A 140 -66.88 -1.51 5.55
N SER A 141 -67.59 -2.31 4.79
CA SER A 141 -68.20 -3.59 5.14
C SER A 141 -67.26 -4.74 5.54
N ALA A 142 -66.01 -4.47 5.73
CA ALA A 142 -64.95 -5.38 6.24
C ALA A 142 -64.67 -5.22 7.76
N GLY A 143 -65.56 -4.59 8.50
CA GLY A 143 -65.41 -4.28 9.94
C GLY A 143 -65.29 -5.45 10.90
N TRP A 144 -65.29 -6.70 10.42
CA TRP A 144 -65.07 -7.86 11.25
C TRP A 144 -63.58 -8.23 11.41
N LEU A 145 -62.76 -7.80 10.48
CA LEU A 145 -61.30 -8.01 10.54
C LEU A 145 -60.54 -6.97 11.40
N ILE A 146 -61.16 -5.80 11.64
CA ILE A 146 -60.49 -4.69 12.36
C ILE A 146 -61.42 -4.14 13.46
N LYS A 147 -61.74 -4.93 14.50
CA LYS A 147 -62.67 -4.53 15.56
C LYS A 147 -62.04 -4.09 16.87
N ASN A 148 -60.78 -3.68 16.92
CA ASN A 148 -60.16 -3.13 18.16
C ASN A 148 -59.28 -1.91 17.94
N ALA A 149 -59.60 -1.03 16.98
CA ALA A 149 -58.94 0.29 16.92
C ALA A 149 -59.78 1.29 17.69
N ASN A 150 -59.70 1.33 19.02
CA ASN A 150 -60.08 2.49 19.79
C ASN A 150 -59.10 3.60 19.50
N ALA A 151 -59.54 4.63 18.81
CA ALA A 151 -58.80 5.80 18.46
C ALA A 151 -58.30 6.54 19.71
N ALA A 152 -57.02 6.38 20.02
CA ALA A 152 -56.24 7.38 20.74
C ALA A 152 -55.43 8.15 19.69
N GLU A 153 -55.49 9.47 19.72
CA GLU A 153 -54.75 10.37 18.88
C GLU A 153 -53.29 9.97 18.83
N ASN A 154 -52.71 9.89 17.63
CA ASN A 154 -51.29 9.50 17.30
C ASN A 154 -50.93 8.02 17.17
N SER A 155 -51.85 7.13 16.81
CA SER A 155 -51.45 5.79 16.37
C SER A 155 -51.08 5.79 14.88
N SER A 156 -49.81 5.87 14.58
CA SER A 156 -49.25 5.67 13.23
C SER A 156 -49.76 4.33 12.65
N ALA A 157 -49.79 4.21 11.32
CA ALA A 157 -50.07 2.97 10.58
C ALA A 157 -49.25 1.75 11.09
N LEU A 158 -48.17 2.00 11.76
CA LEU A 158 -47.29 1.03 12.45
C LEU A 158 -47.97 0.29 13.61
N ASN A 159 -48.93 0.93 14.32
CA ASN A 159 -49.68 0.26 15.38
C ASN A 159 -50.69 -0.76 14.84
N GLN A 160 -51.12 -0.62 13.59
CA GLN A 160 -51.99 -1.55 12.91
C GLN A 160 -51.25 -2.77 12.36
N LEU A 161 -49.94 -2.66 12.10
CA LEU A 161 -49.10 -3.76 11.63
C LEU A 161 -48.55 -4.65 12.74
N LYS A 162 -48.72 -4.27 14.02
CA LYS A 162 -48.22 -5.06 15.17
C LYS A 162 -48.72 -6.47 15.24
N ASP A 163 -49.93 -6.72 14.72
CA ASP A 163 -50.58 -8.01 14.76
C ASP A 163 -50.29 -8.89 13.52
N PHE A 164 -49.49 -8.38 12.56
CA PHE A 164 -49.17 -9.05 11.29
C PHE A 164 -47.68 -9.37 11.10
N VAL A 165 -46.98 -9.72 12.15
CA VAL A 165 -45.52 -10.07 12.04
C VAL A 165 -45.39 -11.54 11.68
N ALA A 166 -44.67 -11.80 10.58
CA ALA A 166 -44.20 -13.13 10.27
C ALA A 166 -43.05 -13.49 11.19
N LYS A 167 -43.07 -14.67 11.80
CA LYS A 167 -41.97 -15.16 12.65
C LYS A 167 -40.73 -15.48 11.81
N GLU A 168 -40.92 -15.96 10.60
CA GLU A 168 -39.86 -16.20 9.63
C GLU A 168 -40.23 -15.55 8.31
N VAL A 169 -39.31 -14.81 7.73
CA VAL A 169 -39.38 -14.27 6.36
C VAL A 169 -38.21 -14.80 5.56
N LEU A 170 -38.51 -15.52 4.48
CA LEU A 170 -37.50 -16.05 3.55
C LEU A 170 -37.69 -15.38 2.20
N ILE A 171 -36.59 -14.80 1.71
CA ILE A 171 -36.48 -14.21 0.38
C ILE A 171 -35.56 -15.11 -0.44
N GLU A 172 -36.01 -15.60 -1.58
CA GLU A 172 -35.24 -16.49 -2.45
C GLU A 172 -35.10 -15.91 -3.85
N ASN A 173 -33.87 -15.94 -4.38
CA ASN A 173 -33.55 -15.57 -5.76
C ASN A 173 -34.04 -14.17 -6.17
N GLY A 174 -33.91 -13.18 -5.27
CA GLY A 174 -34.37 -11.83 -5.47
C GLY A 174 -33.34 -10.91 -6.14
N ILE A 175 -33.82 -9.75 -6.59
CA ILE A 175 -32.97 -8.68 -7.12
C ILE A 175 -33.49 -7.35 -6.57
N ILE A 176 -32.58 -6.51 -6.05
CA ILE A 176 -32.88 -5.12 -5.70
C ILE A 176 -32.07 -4.23 -6.62
N ASN A 177 -32.75 -3.34 -7.34
CA ASN A 177 -32.17 -2.32 -8.19
C ASN A 177 -32.45 -0.96 -7.55
N TYR A 178 -31.40 -0.17 -7.30
CA TYR A 178 -31.52 1.19 -6.79
C TYR A 178 -30.95 2.18 -7.80
N LEU A 179 -31.81 3.06 -8.31
CA LEU A 179 -31.47 4.13 -9.26
C LEU A 179 -31.51 5.48 -8.58
N LYS A 180 -30.41 6.21 -8.62
CA LYS A 180 -30.33 7.59 -8.17
C LYS A 180 -30.29 8.52 -9.39
N HIS A 181 -31.36 9.30 -9.58
CA HIS A 181 -31.51 10.16 -10.78
C HIS A 181 -30.54 11.36 -10.82
N LYS A 182 -29.97 11.77 -9.67
CA LYS A 182 -29.06 12.93 -9.60
C LYS A 182 -27.79 12.72 -10.40
N ASP A 183 -27.21 11.52 -10.32
CA ASP A 183 -25.96 11.13 -10.97
C ASP A 183 -26.12 9.94 -11.92
N ASN A 184 -27.37 9.47 -12.10
CA ASN A 184 -27.75 8.31 -12.90
C ASN A 184 -27.03 7.02 -12.47
N SER A 185 -26.64 6.90 -11.19
CA SER A 185 -26.00 5.72 -10.64
C SER A 185 -27.01 4.60 -10.41
N LEU A 186 -26.67 3.40 -10.89
CA LEU A 186 -27.45 2.19 -10.68
C LEU A 186 -26.67 1.26 -9.75
N THR A 187 -27.27 0.88 -8.64
CA THR A 187 -26.77 -0.13 -7.71
C THR A 187 -27.61 -1.38 -7.82
N ASN A 188 -26.96 -2.53 -7.92
CA ASN A 188 -27.62 -3.84 -8.05
C ASN A 188 -27.23 -4.74 -6.87
N LEU A 189 -28.23 -5.34 -6.22
CA LEU A 189 -28.05 -6.36 -5.20
C LEU A 189 -28.84 -7.60 -5.63
N LYS A 190 -28.15 -8.70 -5.91
CA LYS A 190 -28.75 -9.99 -6.15
C LYS A 190 -28.86 -10.74 -4.83
N ILE A 191 -30.02 -11.27 -4.53
CA ILE A 191 -30.31 -12.06 -3.33
C ILE A 191 -30.38 -13.53 -3.74
N ASN A 192 -29.44 -14.34 -3.27
CA ASN A 192 -29.56 -15.79 -3.38
C ASN A 192 -30.56 -16.28 -2.34
N HIS A 193 -30.37 -15.93 -1.07
CA HIS A 193 -31.38 -16.06 -0.01
C HIS A 193 -31.13 -15.01 1.09
N ILE A 194 -32.20 -14.61 1.76
CA ILE A 194 -32.18 -13.89 3.04
C ILE A 194 -33.28 -14.51 3.90
N THR A 195 -32.91 -14.90 5.12
CA THR A 195 -33.87 -15.37 6.13
C THR A 195 -33.88 -14.42 7.31
N PHE A 196 -35.02 -13.98 7.73
CA PHE A 196 -35.24 -13.24 8.98
C PHE A 196 -36.10 -14.08 9.92
N ASN A 197 -35.68 -14.20 11.17
CA ASN A 197 -36.40 -14.92 12.22
C ASN A 197 -36.63 -14.02 13.44
N THR A 198 -37.84 -13.97 13.97
CA THR A 198 -38.18 -13.25 15.20
C THR A 198 -39.37 -13.91 15.92
N ASP A 199 -39.38 -13.84 17.24
CA ASP A 199 -40.53 -14.32 18.05
C ASP A 199 -41.65 -13.26 18.13
N GLY A 200 -41.48 -12.08 17.50
CA GLY A 200 -42.50 -11.03 17.47
C GLY A 200 -41.90 -9.62 17.33
N MET A 201 -42.78 -8.62 17.27
CA MET A 201 -42.42 -7.21 17.01
C MET A 201 -41.39 -6.64 17.97
N THR A 202 -41.41 -7.06 19.23
CA THR A 202 -40.51 -6.53 20.28
C THR A 202 -39.31 -7.42 20.55
N SER A 203 -39.25 -8.59 19.91
CA SER A 203 -38.13 -9.53 20.05
C SER A 203 -36.99 -9.18 19.07
N PRO A 204 -35.73 -9.50 19.40
CA PRO A 204 -34.65 -9.41 18.47
C PRO A 204 -34.88 -10.19 17.18
N MET A 205 -34.35 -9.70 16.08
CA MET A 205 -34.39 -10.38 14.79
C MET A 205 -33.05 -11.06 14.54
N ASN A 206 -33.08 -12.34 14.19
CA ASN A 206 -31.92 -13.03 13.63
C ASN A 206 -32.07 -13.08 12.11
N ALA A 207 -30.97 -12.83 11.41
CA ALA A 207 -30.93 -12.95 9.96
C ALA A 207 -29.72 -13.76 9.51
N ASP A 208 -29.92 -14.47 8.42
CA ASP A 208 -28.83 -15.04 7.62
C ASP A 208 -29.04 -14.65 6.15
N TRP A 209 -27.94 -14.45 5.45
CA TRP A 209 -28.00 -14.01 4.06
C TRP A 209 -26.86 -14.56 3.22
N ASN A 210 -27.18 -14.76 1.95
CA ASN A 210 -26.22 -14.88 0.86
C ASN A 210 -26.68 -13.94 -0.26
N VAL A 211 -25.94 -12.87 -0.46
CA VAL A 211 -26.24 -11.83 -1.45
C VAL A 211 -25.01 -11.52 -2.31
N VAL A 212 -25.24 -11.00 -3.51
CA VAL A 212 -24.15 -10.52 -4.40
C VAL A 212 -24.35 -9.04 -4.67
N PHE A 213 -23.39 -8.24 -4.24
CA PHE A 213 -23.36 -6.80 -4.40
C PHE A 213 -22.19 -6.39 -5.29
N ASN A 214 -22.45 -5.76 -6.45
CA ASN A 214 -21.42 -5.41 -7.43
C ASN A 214 -20.45 -6.59 -7.70
N ASP A 215 -21.01 -7.77 -8.03
CA ASP A 215 -20.29 -9.02 -8.30
C ASP A 215 -19.51 -9.61 -7.09
N MET A 216 -19.62 -9.00 -5.93
CA MET A 216 -19.02 -9.50 -4.69
C MET A 216 -20.05 -10.27 -3.87
N GLU A 217 -19.80 -11.55 -3.62
CA GLU A 217 -20.63 -12.39 -2.75
C GLU A 217 -20.40 -12.02 -1.29
N LEU A 218 -21.52 -11.76 -0.56
CA LEU A 218 -21.57 -11.45 0.85
C LEU A 218 -22.40 -12.51 1.55
N ILE A 219 -21.77 -13.36 2.34
CA ILE A 219 -22.42 -14.39 3.13
C ILE A 219 -22.33 -13.99 4.60
N GLY A 220 -23.43 -14.05 5.33
CA GLY A 220 -23.37 -13.66 6.72
C GLY A 220 -24.59 -14.07 7.52
N LYS A 221 -24.49 -13.81 8.80
CA LYS A 221 -25.57 -13.93 9.79
C LYS A 221 -25.47 -12.81 10.80
N GLY A 222 -26.57 -12.50 11.45
CA GLY A 222 -26.54 -11.45 12.46
C GLY A 222 -27.76 -11.50 13.37
N THR A 223 -27.62 -10.80 14.50
CA THR A 223 -28.70 -10.52 15.43
C THR A 223 -28.90 -9.01 15.49
N PHE A 224 -30.11 -8.59 15.26
CA PHE A 224 -30.49 -7.19 15.16
C PHE A 224 -31.51 -6.84 16.26
N GLY A 225 -31.72 -5.55 16.51
CA GLY A 225 -32.79 -5.06 17.35
C GLY A 225 -34.15 -5.53 16.87
N SER A 226 -35.19 -5.27 17.67
CA SER A 226 -36.54 -5.65 17.32
C SER A 226 -37.11 -4.82 16.16
N LEU A 227 -38.12 -5.36 15.46
CA LEU A 227 -38.81 -4.63 14.40
C LEU A 227 -39.51 -3.36 14.96
N ALA A 228 -40.08 -3.44 16.18
CA ALA A 228 -40.67 -2.28 16.85
C ALA A 228 -39.62 -1.16 17.08
N ALA A 229 -38.43 -1.53 17.50
CA ALA A 229 -37.33 -0.57 17.68
C ALA A 229 -36.90 0.04 16.35
N LEU A 230 -36.80 -0.75 15.29
CA LEU A 230 -36.48 -0.29 13.94
C LEU A 230 -37.49 0.75 13.44
N LEU A 231 -38.79 0.41 13.55
CA LEU A 231 -39.89 1.26 13.05
C LEU A 231 -40.15 2.51 13.90
N SER A 232 -39.89 2.44 15.21
CA SER A 232 -40.04 3.62 16.10
C SER A 232 -38.93 4.63 15.95
N GLY A 233 -37.82 4.28 15.25
CA GLY A 233 -36.66 5.11 15.14
C GLY A 233 -35.98 5.38 16.48
N THR A 234 -35.96 4.39 17.39
CA THR A 234 -35.35 4.50 18.72
C THR A 234 -33.90 5.00 18.66
N GLU A 235 -33.43 5.58 19.76
CA GLU A 235 -32.12 6.23 19.81
C GLU A 235 -30.94 5.32 19.45
N GLU A 236 -31.00 4.04 19.82
CA GLU A 236 -29.94 3.07 19.52
C GLU A 236 -30.52 1.74 19.03
N TYR A 237 -30.12 1.32 17.84
CA TYR A 237 -30.51 0.03 17.25
C TYR A 237 -29.29 -0.91 17.23
N PRO A 238 -29.29 -2.01 17.98
CA PRO A 238 -28.17 -2.94 18.02
C PRO A 238 -28.13 -3.80 16.75
N ALA A 239 -26.91 -4.11 16.29
CA ALA A 239 -26.65 -5.03 15.19
C ALA A 239 -25.35 -5.78 15.44
N ASN A 240 -25.42 -7.10 15.59
CA ASN A 240 -24.27 -7.99 15.71
C ASN A 240 -24.18 -8.79 14.43
N VAL A 241 -23.08 -8.67 13.69
CA VAL A 241 -22.92 -9.21 12.35
C VAL A 241 -21.67 -10.07 12.28
N ASP A 242 -21.80 -11.26 11.71
CA ASP A 242 -20.70 -12.14 11.29
C ASP A 242 -20.81 -12.33 9.77
N MET A 243 -19.86 -11.85 9.01
CA MET A 243 -19.93 -11.76 7.56
C MET A 243 -18.65 -12.24 6.90
N LYS A 244 -18.79 -12.84 5.73
CA LYS A 244 -17.68 -13.21 4.84
C LYS A 244 -17.88 -12.58 3.47
N ALA A 245 -16.81 -12.00 2.94
CA ALA A 245 -16.74 -11.42 1.60
C ALA A 245 -15.35 -11.62 1.02
N LEU A 246 -15.23 -12.05 -0.24
CA LEU A 246 -13.95 -12.25 -0.92
C LEU A 246 -12.94 -13.10 -0.10
N GLY A 247 -13.44 -14.05 0.70
CA GLY A 247 -12.60 -14.86 1.60
C GLY A 247 -12.19 -14.17 2.90
N ILE A 248 -12.54 -12.88 3.10
CA ILE A 248 -12.31 -12.13 4.34
C ILE A 248 -13.48 -12.37 5.28
N SER A 249 -13.20 -12.64 6.56
CA SER A 249 -14.22 -12.73 7.63
C SER A 249 -14.25 -11.44 8.43
N ALA A 250 -15.43 -10.96 8.78
CA ALA A 250 -15.60 -9.77 9.60
C ALA A 250 -16.72 -10.00 10.63
N VAL A 251 -16.40 -9.73 11.90
CA VAL A 251 -17.39 -9.70 12.99
C VAL A 251 -17.46 -8.27 13.50
N ALA A 252 -18.67 -7.75 13.65
CA ALA A 252 -18.90 -6.43 14.20
C ALA A 252 -20.10 -6.42 15.14
N ASN A 253 -19.98 -5.71 16.26
CA ASN A 253 -21.09 -5.41 17.15
C ASN A 253 -21.33 -3.90 17.11
N ALA A 254 -22.46 -3.51 16.58
CA ALA A 254 -22.78 -2.13 16.29
C ALA A 254 -23.98 -1.62 17.09
N LYS A 255 -23.96 -0.32 17.36
CA LYS A 255 -25.10 0.46 17.83
C LYS A 255 -25.36 1.57 16.81
N ILE A 256 -26.50 1.52 16.17
CA ILE A 256 -26.88 2.38 15.06
C ILE A 256 -27.92 3.40 15.56
N LYS A 257 -27.70 4.68 15.25
CA LYS A 257 -28.65 5.78 15.53
C LYS A 257 -29.18 6.33 14.22
N ASN A 258 -30.43 6.81 14.26
CA ASN A 258 -31.06 7.48 13.13
C ASN A 258 -31.09 6.60 11.85
N LEU A 259 -31.35 5.29 12.01
CA LEU A 259 -31.25 4.32 10.92
C LEU A 259 -32.13 4.67 9.70
N MET A 260 -33.25 5.37 9.93
CA MET A 260 -34.25 5.70 8.91
C MET A 260 -34.11 7.12 8.33
N ASN A 261 -33.03 7.83 8.62
CA ASN A 261 -32.85 9.20 8.14
C ASN A 261 -31.40 9.53 7.72
N ASP A 262 -31.19 10.70 7.17
CA ASP A 262 -29.92 11.21 6.66
C ASP A 262 -28.83 11.50 7.73
N LYS A 263 -29.21 11.42 9.02
CA LYS A 263 -28.30 11.56 10.17
C LYS A 263 -27.81 10.22 10.70
N LEU A 264 -27.92 9.17 9.91
CA LEU A 264 -27.43 7.85 10.27
C LEU A 264 -26.02 7.88 10.81
N SER A 265 -25.83 7.27 11.97
CA SER A 265 -24.51 7.09 12.58
C SER A 265 -24.46 5.73 13.29
N ALA A 266 -23.28 5.15 13.33
CA ALA A 266 -23.04 3.90 14.03
C ALA A 266 -21.76 3.98 14.86
N THR A 267 -21.75 3.34 16.02
CA THR A 267 -20.55 2.98 16.77
C THR A 267 -20.44 1.48 16.79
N PHE A 268 -19.25 0.92 16.65
CA PHE A 268 -19.06 -0.52 16.55
C PHE A 268 -17.67 -0.93 17.05
N ASP A 269 -17.58 -2.12 17.58
CA ASP A 269 -16.34 -2.88 17.66
C ASP A 269 -16.27 -3.84 16.47
N TYR A 270 -15.05 -4.13 16.04
CA TYR A 270 -14.84 -4.98 14.86
C TYR A 270 -13.62 -5.89 15.01
N ASN A 271 -13.73 -7.04 14.37
CA ASN A 271 -12.64 -7.99 14.16
C ASN A 271 -12.72 -8.48 12.73
N VAL A 272 -11.72 -8.13 11.92
CA VAL A 272 -11.61 -8.51 10.51
C VAL A 272 -10.40 -9.41 10.34
N TYR A 273 -10.58 -10.53 9.66
CA TYR A 273 -9.53 -11.51 9.39
C TYR A 273 -9.47 -11.84 7.91
N ASN A 274 -8.29 -11.69 7.33
CA ASN A 274 -7.96 -12.13 5.97
C ASN A 274 -6.93 -13.26 6.05
N PRO A 275 -7.24 -14.49 5.56
CA PRO A 275 -6.30 -15.59 5.57
C PRO A 275 -5.13 -15.37 4.59
N ALA A 276 -3.99 -16.00 4.86
CA ALA A 276 -2.83 -15.94 4.01
C ALA A 276 -3.13 -16.42 2.58
N GLY A 277 -2.64 -15.67 1.58
CA GLY A 277 -2.81 -15.98 0.15
C GLY A 277 -4.17 -15.57 -0.43
N ASN A 278 -5.14 -15.19 0.39
CA ASN A 278 -6.38 -14.63 -0.10
C ASN A 278 -6.13 -13.26 -0.76
N MET A 279 -6.68 -13.03 -1.96
CA MET A 279 -6.45 -11.82 -2.78
C MET A 279 -4.96 -11.51 -3.01
N ASN A 280 -4.09 -12.53 -3.01
CA ASN A 280 -2.62 -12.37 -3.05
C ASN A 280 -2.08 -11.48 -1.93
N ALA A 281 -2.80 -11.38 -0.80
CA ALA A 281 -2.41 -10.60 0.36
C ALA A 281 -1.85 -11.49 1.48
N PRO A 282 -1.02 -10.94 2.39
CA PRO A 282 -0.58 -11.65 3.57
C PRO A 282 -1.73 -11.86 4.56
N GLU A 283 -1.56 -12.81 5.46
CA GLU A 283 -2.46 -12.97 6.60
C GLU A 283 -2.57 -11.67 7.38
N THR A 284 -3.81 -11.22 7.60
CA THR A 284 -4.07 -9.94 8.25
C THR A 284 -5.21 -10.05 9.23
N THR A 285 -5.01 -9.54 10.45
CA THR A 285 -6.06 -9.37 11.46
C THR A 285 -6.17 -7.90 11.83
N LEU A 286 -7.37 -7.35 11.82
CA LEU A 286 -7.67 -5.96 12.18
C LEU A 286 -8.74 -5.92 13.27
N ILE A 287 -8.39 -5.42 14.45
CA ILE A 287 -9.26 -5.35 15.63
C ILE A 287 -9.29 -3.92 16.15
N GLY A 288 -10.46 -3.45 16.52
CA GLY A 288 -10.61 -2.13 17.10
C GLY A 288 -12.06 -1.74 17.35
N ILE A 289 -12.25 -0.45 17.57
CA ILE A 289 -13.55 0.19 17.66
C ILE A 289 -13.65 1.25 16.57
N GLY A 290 -14.87 1.55 16.16
CA GLY A 290 -15.08 2.53 15.11
C GLY A 290 -16.38 3.30 15.26
N ASN A 291 -16.49 4.34 14.47
CA ASN A 291 -17.75 5.03 14.22
C ASN A 291 -17.90 5.36 12.74
N ALA A 292 -19.12 5.34 12.28
CA ALA A 292 -19.43 5.63 10.89
C ALA A 292 -20.68 6.53 10.79
N THR A 293 -20.70 7.32 9.72
CA THR A 293 -21.86 8.04 9.21
C THR A 293 -22.03 7.68 7.72
N LEU A 294 -23.02 8.23 7.04
CA LEU A 294 -23.20 7.98 5.60
C LEU A 294 -22.00 8.37 4.73
N SER A 295 -21.17 9.30 5.21
CA SER A 295 -20.06 9.83 4.42
C SER A 295 -18.69 9.64 5.06
N LYS A 296 -18.61 9.18 6.31
CA LYS A 296 -17.35 9.12 7.04
C LYS A 296 -17.28 7.89 7.93
N VAL A 297 -16.11 7.23 7.90
CA VAL A 297 -15.76 6.12 8.80
C VAL A 297 -14.51 6.50 9.56
N ASN A 298 -14.50 6.31 10.88
CA ASN A 298 -13.31 6.44 11.71
C ASN A 298 -13.09 5.11 12.45
N LEU A 299 -11.88 4.63 12.39
CA LEU A 299 -11.44 3.40 13.04
C LEU A 299 -10.34 3.73 14.05
N ASP A 300 -10.50 3.30 15.29
CA ASP A 300 -9.47 3.25 16.30
C ASP A 300 -8.96 1.80 16.37
N ILE A 301 -7.77 1.59 15.85
CA ILE A 301 -7.18 0.28 15.65
C ILE A 301 -6.37 -0.09 16.89
N SER A 302 -6.89 -1.02 17.68
CA SER A 302 -6.16 -1.57 18.83
C SER A 302 -5.07 -2.54 18.39
N LYS A 303 -5.33 -3.29 17.29
CA LYS A 303 -4.41 -4.26 16.72
C LYS A 303 -4.63 -4.39 15.20
N LEU A 304 -3.62 -4.06 14.42
CA LEU A 304 -3.47 -4.45 13.01
C LEU A 304 -2.28 -5.42 12.95
N ASN A 305 -2.56 -6.69 12.82
CA ASN A 305 -1.54 -7.72 12.67
C ASN A 305 -1.44 -8.12 11.20
N ILE A 306 -0.24 -8.01 10.62
CA ILE A 306 0.06 -8.41 9.25
C ILE A 306 1.18 -9.43 9.34
N ILE A 307 0.87 -10.71 9.17
CA ILE A 307 1.77 -11.85 9.48
C ILE A 307 2.19 -11.75 10.96
N ASN A 308 3.47 -11.47 11.23
CA ASN A 308 4.03 -11.31 12.57
C ASN A 308 4.18 -9.83 13.01
N ASN A 309 3.72 -8.89 12.18
CA ASN A 309 3.91 -7.46 12.40
C ASN A 309 2.66 -6.83 12.99
N THR A 310 2.81 -6.15 14.11
CA THR A 310 1.69 -5.51 14.80
C THR A 310 1.81 -3.99 14.79
N LEU A 311 0.77 -3.34 14.29
CA LEU A 311 0.56 -1.90 14.31
C LEU A 311 -0.69 -1.57 15.11
N LYS A 312 -0.79 -0.33 15.58
CA LYS A 312 -1.96 0.28 16.20
C LYS A 312 -2.09 1.72 15.74
N GLY A 313 -3.26 2.30 15.90
CA GLY A 313 -3.45 3.71 15.54
C GLY A 313 -4.86 4.02 15.08
N LYS A 314 -5.00 5.04 14.26
CA LYS A 314 -6.28 5.54 13.79
C LYS A 314 -6.30 5.65 12.28
N VAL A 315 -7.42 5.26 11.69
CA VAL A 315 -7.69 5.44 10.27
C VAL A 315 -9.05 6.10 10.10
N SER A 316 -9.16 7.07 9.21
CA SER A 316 -10.46 7.60 8.82
C SER A 316 -10.57 7.69 7.31
N ALA A 317 -11.78 7.51 6.79
CA ALA A 317 -12.12 7.70 5.40
C ALA A 317 -13.33 8.63 5.29
N ASP A 318 -13.20 9.68 4.49
CA ASP A 318 -14.29 10.60 4.14
C ASP A 318 -14.60 10.42 2.65
N ILE A 319 -15.82 10.00 2.35
CA ILE A 319 -16.32 9.72 0.99
C ILE A 319 -17.35 10.75 0.51
N SER A 320 -17.48 11.87 1.22
CA SER A 320 -18.42 12.96 0.84
C SER A 320 -18.02 13.71 -0.42
N GLY A 321 -16.71 13.70 -0.75
CA GLY A 321 -16.17 14.39 -1.92
C GLY A 321 -16.16 13.52 -3.18
N ALA A 322 -15.78 14.13 -4.31
CA ALA A 322 -15.62 13.44 -5.60
C ALA A 322 -14.54 12.32 -5.56
N LYS A 323 -13.57 12.47 -4.64
CA LYS A 323 -12.57 11.43 -4.35
C LYS A 323 -12.53 11.18 -2.85
N PRO A 324 -12.40 9.91 -2.43
CA PRO A 324 -12.21 9.60 -1.02
C PRO A 324 -10.98 10.33 -0.44
N TYR A 325 -11.11 10.79 0.80
CA TYR A 325 -9.99 11.32 1.57
C TYR A 325 -9.70 10.40 2.76
N VAL A 326 -8.52 9.80 2.77
CA VAL A 326 -8.11 8.84 3.79
C VAL A 326 -7.06 9.46 4.70
N THR A 327 -7.24 9.34 6.03
CA THR A 327 -6.18 9.65 6.99
C THR A 327 -5.77 8.39 7.73
N ALA A 328 -4.46 8.21 7.97
CA ALA A 328 -3.93 7.10 8.73
C ALA A 328 -2.84 7.61 9.68
N ASP A 329 -2.93 7.26 10.96
CA ASP A 329 -1.90 7.52 11.96
C ASP A 329 -1.59 6.20 12.66
N LEU A 330 -0.48 5.57 12.25
CA LEU A 330 -0.12 4.23 12.66
C LEU A 330 1.21 4.22 13.40
N SER A 331 1.32 3.31 14.36
CA SER A 331 2.55 3.12 15.13
C SER A 331 2.79 1.64 15.43
N GLY A 332 4.05 1.27 15.54
CA GLY A 332 4.46 -0.09 15.89
C GLY A 332 5.79 -0.11 16.62
N THR A 333 6.05 -1.21 17.31
CA THR A 333 7.36 -1.42 17.97
C THR A 333 8.36 -1.98 16.97
N THR A 334 8.01 -3.06 16.32
CA THR A 334 8.86 -3.71 15.32
C THR A 334 8.01 -4.03 14.10
N PHE A 335 8.56 -3.77 12.93
CA PHE A 335 7.99 -4.18 11.65
C PHE A 335 9.08 -4.88 10.83
N ASN A 336 8.82 -6.10 10.39
CA ASN A 336 9.79 -6.92 9.66
C ASN A 336 9.33 -7.09 8.20
N LEU A 337 10.01 -6.44 7.27
CA LEU A 337 9.74 -6.59 5.83
C LEU A 337 10.16 -7.97 5.31
N GLY A 338 11.08 -8.66 6.00
CA GLY A 338 11.49 -10.03 5.65
C GLY A 338 10.34 -11.04 5.69
N ASP A 339 9.33 -10.81 6.55
CA ASP A 339 8.15 -11.67 6.66
C ASP A 339 7.28 -11.67 5.39
N PHE A 340 7.44 -10.67 4.52
CA PHE A 340 6.72 -10.53 3.25
C PHE A 340 7.43 -11.17 2.06
N LYS A 341 8.63 -11.71 2.26
CA LYS A 341 9.38 -12.45 1.23
C LYS A 341 8.71 -13.81 1.01
N THR A 342 7.76 -13.87 0.11
CA THR A 342 7.19 -15.15 -0.35
C THR A 342 7.90 -15.58 -1.62
N ASN A 343 8.08 -16.89 -1.82
CA ASN A 343 8.66 -17.47 -3.04
C ASN A 343 7.78 -17.32 -4.29
N LYS A 344 6.73 -16.48 -4.22
CA LYS A 344 5.84 -16.14 -5.33
C LYS A 344 5.91 -14.62 -5.56
N PRO A 345 5.97 -14.15 -6.82
CA PRO A 345 5.93 -12.72 -7.12
C PRO A 345 4.58 -12.15 -6.69
N THR A 346 4.54 -11.50 -5.53
CA THR A 346 3.41 -10.68 -5.10
C THR A 346 3.70 -9.22 -5.46
N ALA A 347 2.68 -8.40 -5.64
CA ALA A 347 2.79 -6.99 -6.03
C ALA A 347 3.61 -6.10 -5.07
N PHE A 348 4.13 -6.65 -3.98
CA PHE A 348 4.95 -6.01 -2.94
C PHE A 348 6.34 -6.63 -2.77
N ASN A 349 6.90 -7.29 -3.79
CA ASN A 349 8.31 -7.70 -3.72
C ASN A 349 9.21 -6.45 -3.77
N PHE A 350 9.55 -5.94 -2.61
CA PHE A 350 10.68 -5.04 -2.41
C PHE A 350 11.99 -5.86 -2.42
N GLU A 351 12.32 -6.47 -3.55
CA GLU A 351 13.67 -6.97 -3.77
C GLU A 351 14.57 -5.79 -4.07
N LEU A 352 15.17 -5.21 -3.02
CA LEU A 352 16.12 -4.10 -3.17
C LEU A 352 17.37 -4.50 -3.97
N ILE A 353 17.78 -5.74 -4.01
CA ILE A 353 18.85 -6.25 -4.90
C ILE A 353 18.78 -7.79 -4.91
N ASN A 354 18.28 -8.41 -5.96
CA ASN A 354 18.50 -9.85 -6.21
C ASN A 354 19.78 -10.04 -7.03
N SER A 355 20.86 -10.38 -6.36
CA SER A 355 22.22 -10.45 -6.93
C SER A 355 22.53 -11.72 -7.71
N ALA A 356 21.58 -12.63 -7.99
CA ALA A 356 21.93 -13.93 -8.56
C ALA A 356 21.60 -14.14 -10.05
N ASN A 357 20.68 -13.38 -10.67
CA ASN A 357 20.28 -13.61 -12.07
C ASN A 357 19.78 -12.37 -12.85
N ALA A 358 20.14 -11.16 -12.44
CA ALA A 358 19.69 -9.97 -13.16
C ALA A 358 20.56 -9.70 -14.39
N THR A 359 20.04 -9.93 -15.56
CA THR A 359 20.63 -9.51 -16.85
C THR A 359 20.66 -7.99 -17.04
N ALA A 360 20.02 -7.22 -16.14
CA ALA A 360 20.01 -5.76 -16.13
C ALA A 360 20.11 -5.22 -14.70
N TYR A 361 20.97 -4.21 -14.49
CA TYR A 361 21.20 -3.53 -13.22
C TYR A 361 19.92 -2.88 -12.63
N VAL A 362 19.01 -2.44 -13.47
CA VAL A 362 17.73 -1.85 -13.07
C VAL A 362 16.58 -2.56 -13.77
N PRO A 363 15.54 -3.02 -13.04
CA PRO A 363 14.39 -3.71 -13.64
C PRO A 363 13.56 -2.76 -14.52
N ASN A 364 12.89 -3.32 -15.51
CA ASN A 364 12.01 -2.57 -16.42
C ASN A 364 10.53 -2.68 -16.04
N ASP A 365 10.24 -2.98 -14.78
CA ASP A 365 8.89 -3.11 -14.27
C ASP A 365 8.17 -1.76 -14.23
N LYS A 366 6.85 -1.80 -14.49
CA LYS A 366 6.01 -0.61 -14.49
C LYS A 366 5.77 -0.10 -13.07
N ILE A 367 5.80 1.22 -12.91
CA ILE A 367 5.44 1.89 -11.67
C ILE A 367 3.93 2.14 -11.67
N PRO A 368 3.19 1.70 -10.63
CA PRO A 368 1.72 1.78 -10.62
C PRO A 368 1.23 3.19 -10.24
N PHE A 369 1.55 4.20 -11.04
CA PHE A 369 1.17 5.60 -10.80
C PHE A 369 -0.36 5.82 -10.71
N ASP A 370 -1.16 4.99 -11.40
CA ASP A 370 -2.62 5.17 -11.44
C ASP A 370 -3.27 4.95 -10.07
N LEU A 371 -2.68 4.14 -9.20
CA LEU A 371 -3.14 3.97 -7.83
C LEU A 371 -3.14 5.30 -7.04
N LEU A 372 -2.21 6.21 -7.35
CA LEU A 372 -2.12 7.51 -6.69
C LEU A 372 -3.24 8.50 -7.11
N LYS A 373 -4.02 8.16 -8.13
CA LYS A 373 -5.12 9.01 -8.63
C LYS A 373 -6.47 8.67 -8.04
N SER A 374 -6.60 7.51 -7.37
CA SER A 374 -7.88 6.96 -6.90
C SER A 374 -8.43 7.66 -5.66
N ALA A 375 -7.56 8.23 -4.82
CA ALA A 375 -7.95 8.86 -3.56
C ALA A 375 -6.99 10.01 -3.21
N ASN A 376 -7.39 10.84 -2.27
CA ASN A 376 -6.50 11.73 -1.53
C ASN A 376 -6.20 11.10 -0.16
N ALA A 377 -5.01 11.34 0.39
CA ALA A 377 -4.65 10.74 1.67
C ALA A 377 -3.65 11.59 2.46
N LYS A 378 -3.64 11.37 3.79
CA LYS A 378 -2.58 11.81 4.69
C LYS A 378 -2.25 10.64 5.60
N ALA A 379 -0.97 10.32 5.74
CA ALA A 379 -0.54 9.20 6.57
C ALA A 379 0.66 9.59 7.43
N THR A 380 0.68 9.07 8.66
CA THR A 380 1.85 9.05 9.53
C THR A 380 2.13 7.61 9.94
N LEU A 381 3.40 7.26 10.02
CA LEU A 381 3.85 5.96 10.52
C LEU A 381 5.07 6.16 11.40
N THR A 382 5.02 5.62 12.61
CA THR A 382 6.16 5.60 13.53
C THR A 382 6.49 4.17 13.94
N LEU A 383 7.76 3.79 13.80
CA LEU A 383 8.26 2.47 14.19
C LEU A 383 9.52 2.63 15.04
N LYS A 384 9.61 1.94 16.17
CA LYS A 384 10.87 1.90 16.92
C LYS A 384 11.93 1.11 16.15
N LYS A 385 11.54 0.07 15.43
CA LYS A 385 12.43 -0.81 14.68
C LYS A 385 11.76 -1.27 13.37
N LEU A 386 12.42 -1.06 12.24
CA LEU A 386 12.08 -1.61 10.94
C LEU A 386 13.19 -2.57 10.50
N ILE A 387 12.89 -3.84 10.42
CA ILE A 387 13.79 -4.85 9.85
C ILE A 387 13.51 -4.90 8.36
N VAL A 388 14.45 -4.44 7.54
CA VAL A 388 14.34 -4.41 6.08
C VAL A 388 14.61 -5.80 5.51
N ASP A 389 15.65 -6.44 6.02
CA ASP A 389 16.02 -7.83 5.76
C ASP A 389 16.84 -8.38 6.95
N ASP A 390 17.38 -9.59 6.83
CA ASP A 390 18.16 -10.24 7.88
C ASP A 390 19.38 -9.41 8.33
N ASN A 391 19.79 -8.44 7.53
CA ASN A 391 21.03 -7.70 7.69
C ASN A 391 20.80 -6.21 7.96
N LEU A 392 19.71 -5.61 7.45
CA LEU A 392 19.44 -4.19 7.54
C LEU A 392 18.30 -3.90 8.51
N THR A 393 18.63 -3.25 9.61
CA THR A 393 17.67 -2.76 10.60
C THR A 393 17.77 -1.24 10.71
N LEU A 394 16.63 -0.58 10.56
CA LEU A 394 16.46 0.85 10.79
C LEU A 394 15.76 1.06 12.15
N THR A 395 16.12 2.11 12.85
CA THR A 395 15.49 2.45 14.14
C THR A 395 14.89 3.85 14.11
N ASP A 396 13.95 4.12 15.00
CA ASP A 396 13.28 5.42 15.18
C ASP A 396 12.71 5.97 13.85
N LEU A 397 12.04 5.09 13.08
CA LEU A 397 11.43 5.51 11.82
C LEU A 397 10.22 6.39 12.08
N ALA A 398 10.21 7.56 11.44
CA ALA A 398 9.09 8.49 11.40
C ALA A 398 8.82 8.89 9.94
N LEU A 399 7.64 8.58 9.46
CA LEU A 399 7.18 8.90 8.11
C LEU A 399 5.92 9.75 8.17
N LYS A 400 5.89 10.82 7.36
CA LYS A 400 4.67 11.57 7.05
C LYS A 400 4.51 11.64 5.54
N ALA A 401 3.33 11.29 5.07
CA ALA A 401 2.99 11.31 3.65
C ALA A 401 1.66 12.05 3.43
N ALA A 402 1.56 12.75 2.31
CA ALA A 402 0.33 13.35 1.83
C ALA A 402 0.17 13.05 0.34
N LEU A 403 -1.01 12.61 -0.05
CA LEU A 403 -1.40 12.33 -1.43
C LEU A 403 -2.54 13.28 -1.81
N VAL A 404 -2.29 14.16 -2.77
CA VAL A 404 -3.27 15.13 -3.26
C VAL A 404 -3.27 15.10 -4.79
N ASN A 405 -4.40 14.77 -5.38
CA ASN A 405 -4.61 14.78 -6.84
C ASN A 405 -3.51 14.07 -7.63
N GLY A 406 -3.10 12.87 -7.17
CA GLY A 406 -2.08 12.06 -7.83
C GLY A 406 -0.64 12.47 -7.54
N THR A 407 -0.42 13.44 -6.64
CA THR A 407 0.91 13.82 -6.16
C THR A 407 1.08 13.36 -4.72
N MET A 408 2.00 12.43 -4.48
CA MET A 408 2.38 11.98 -3.15
C MET A 408 3.65 12.69 -2.70
N THR A 409 3.57 13.38 -1.58
CA THR A 409 4.71 14.02 -0.91
C THR A 409 5.00 13.25 0.38
N ILE A 410 6.23 12.79 0.55
CA ILE A 410 6.74 12.18 1.77
C ILE A 410 7.70 13.17 2.41
N LYS A 411 7.34 13.72 3.56
CA LYS A 411 8.15 14.72 4.28
C LYS A 411 7.70 14.84 5.74
N PRO A 412 8.54 14.46 6.72
CA PRO A 412 9.81 13.77 6.54
C PRO A 412 9.66 12.25 6.39
N LEU A 413 10.75 11.58 6.01
CA LEU A 413 11.03 10.19 6.28
C LEU A 413 12.36 10.15 7.02
N ASP A 414 12.30 10.04 8.34
CA ASP A 414 13.44 10.05 9.25
C ASP A 414 13.67 8.65 9.80
N PHE A 415 14.92 8.25 9.92
CA PHE A 415 15.30 7.01 10.59
C PHE A 415 16.78 7.01 10.97
N LYS A 416 17.19 6.00 11.74
CA LYS A 416 18.59 5.82 12.14
C LYS A 416 19.15 4.50 11.64
N ILE A 417 20.45 4.50 11.34
CA ILE A 417 21.27 3.30 11.15
C ILE A 417 22.42 3.36 12.17
N GLY A 418 22.43 2.44 13.14
CA GLY A 418 23.34 2.54 14.29
C GLY A 418 23.09 3.83 15.07
N LYS A 419 24.13 4.67 15.21
CA LYS A 419 24.04 6.01 15.84
C LYS A 419 23.72 7.12 14.84
N GLY A 420 23.87 6.88 13.55
CA GLY A 420 23.67 7.87 12.50
C GLY A 420 22.23 8.12 12.18
N SER A 421 21.90 9.34 11.77
CA SER A 421 20.56 9.77 11.36
C SER A 421 20.49 10.00 9.86
N ILE A 422 19.33 9.67 9.28
CA ILE A 422 19.01 9.87 7.87
C ILE A 422 17.68 10.61 7.79
N ASN A 423 17.65 11.67 7.02
CA ASN A 423 16.46 12.45 6.71
C ASN A 423 16.22 12.43 5.20
N LEU A 424 15.03 12.00 4.81
CA LEU A 424 14.63 11.89 3.40
C LEU A 424 13.34 12.69 3.14
N THR A 425 13.25 13.21 1.93
CA THR A 425 12.02 13.74 1.36
C THR A 425 11.83 13.21 -0.05
N SER A 426 10.59 12.91 -0.42
CA SER A 426 10.28 12.44 -1.77
C SER A 426 8.99 13.07 -2.28
N VAL A 427 8.95 13.32 -3.58
CA VAL A 427 7.70 13.69 -4.28
C VAL A 427 7.53 12.74 -5.46
N ILE A 428 6.40 12.05 -5.47
CA ILE A 428 6.00 11.13 -6.54
C ILE A 428 4.78 11.75 -7.22
N ASN A 429 4.91 12.09 -8.49
CA ASN A 429 3.84 12.73 -9.24
C ASN A 429 3.34 11.82 -10.37
N ALA A 430 2.12 11.31 -10.21
CA ALA A 430 1.50 10.40 -11.18
C ALA A 430 1.06 11.10 -12.47
N ASN A 431 0.91 12.45 -12.48
CA ASN A 431 0.44 13.17 -13.64
C ASN A 431 1.53 13.35 -14.68
N ASN A 432 2.75 13.68 -14.24
CA ASN A 432 3.93 13.79 -15.10
C ASN A 432 4.89 12.60 -15.00
N LYS A 433 4.52 11.56 -14.22
CA LYS A 433 5.29 10.32 -14.04
C LYS A 433 6.73 10.59 -13.57
N SER A 434 6.88 11.46 -12.59
CA SER A 434 8.17 11.85 -12.01
C SER A 434 8.30 11.38 -10.56
N ILE A 435 9.54 11.08 -10.18
CA ILE A 435 9.93 10.83 -8.79
C ILE A 435 11.13 11.71 -8.48
N SER A 436 11.03 12.51 -7.42
CA SER A 436 12.16 13.23 -6.86
C SER A 436 12.47 12.70 -5.46
N LEU A 437 13.76 12.62 -5.14
CA LEU A 437 14.24 12.15 -3.86
C LEU A 437 15.37 13.06 -3.41
N GLN A 438 15.24 13.63 -2.22
CA GLN A 438 16.27 14.43 -1.57
C GLN A 438 16.54 13.88 -0.19
N GLY A 439 17.79 13.82 0.21
CA GLY A 439 18.15 13.37 1.54
C GLY A 439 19.51 13.78 2.01
N THR A 440 19.68 13.67 3.33
CA THR A 440 20.92 13.87 4.04
C THR A 440 21.12 12.78 5.07
N SER A 441 22.37 12.40 5.30
CA SER A 441 22.73 11.63 6.48
C SER A 441 23.75 12.37 7.34
N LYS A 442 23.74 12.06 8.62
CA LYS A 442 24.70 12.60 9.58
C LYS A 442 25.15 11.50 10.53
N ASP A 443 26.45 11.44 10.80
CA ASP A 443 27.09 10.53 11.77
C ASP A 443 26.81 9.04 11.51
N VAL A 444 26.57 8.66 10.25
CA VAL A 444 26.37 7.26 9.85
C VAL A 444 27.75 6.59 9.75
N LEU A 445 28.01 5.59 10.58
CA LEU A 445 29.24 4.81 10.47
C LEU A 445 29.16 3.87 9.27
N ILE A 446 30.15 3.96 8.38
CA ILE A 446 30.22 3.06 7.23
C ILE A 446 30.31 1.59 7.65
N THR A 447 30.90 1.31 8.80
CA THR A 447 30.96 -0.03 9.39
C THR A 447 29.59 -0.55 9.81
N ASP A 448 28.70 0.31 10.29
CA ASP A 448 27.35 -0.11 10.68
C ASP A 448 26.51 -0.44 9.44
N VAL A 449 26.64 0.35 8.37
CA VAL A 449 26.01 0.05 7.09
C VAL A 449 26.55 -1.24 6.49
N ALA A 450 27.86 -1.42 6.50
CA ALA A 450 28.51 -2.60 5.94
C ALA A 450 28.17 -3.89 6.70
N LYS A 451 28.12 -3.82 8.03
CA LYS A 451 27.69 -4.95 8.86
C LYS A 451 26.25 -5.36 8.54
N GLN A 452 25.38 -4.39 8.34
CA GLN A 452 23.98 -4.62 8.07
C GLN A 452 23.72 -5.11 6.64
N LEU A 453 24.50 -4.66 5.65
CA LEU A 453 24.33 -5.09 4.26
C LEU A 453 25.04 -6.41 3.90
N GLN A 454 25.80 -7.01 4.82
CA GLN A 454 26.66 -8.20 4.59
C GLN A 454 27.53 -8.09 3.32
N VAL A 455 27.91 -6.88 2.94
CA VAL A 455 28.65 -6.63 1.70
C VAL A 455 30.04 -7.28 1.73
N ALA A 456 30.50 -7.72 2.91
CA ALA A 456 31.67 -8.58 3.07
C ALA A 456 31.72 -9.16 4.49
N ASP A 457 32.47 -10.24 4.69
CA ASP A 457 32.88 -10.77 5.99
C ASP A 457 33.19 -9.60 6.95
N GLN A 458 32.59 -9.55 8.15
CA GLN A 458 32.67 -8.42 9.09
C GLN A 458 34.09 -7.90 9.36
N LYS A 459 35.09 -8.75 9.16
CA LYS A 459 36.52 -8.42 9.23
C LYS A 459 37.06 -7.66 8.01
N SER A 460 36.24 -7.48 6.97
CA SER A 460 36.71 -7.00 5.65
C SER A 460 36.70 -5.49 5.47
N PHE A 461 36.00 -4.73 6.33
CA PHE A 461 35.94 -3.26 6.18
C PHE A 461 37.09 -2.52 6.83
N GLY A 462 37.93 -3.19 7.61
CA GLY A 462 39.21 -2.66 8.11
C GLY A 462 39.15 -1.37 8.92
N PHE A 463 37.96 -0.81 9.20
CA PHE A 463 37.85 0.38 10.07
C PHE A 463 38.11 -0.01 11.52
N ILE A 464 39.16 0.55 12.12
CA ILE A 464 39.49 0.40 13.53
C ILE A 464 38.72 1.44 14.36
N SER A 465 38.67 2.68 13.84
CA SER A 465 37.97 3.80 14.48
C SER A 465 37.57 4.88 13.49
N GLY A 466 36.57 5.69 13.79
CA GLY A 466 36.07 6.75 12.92
C GLY A 466 35.18 6.21 11.80
N GLY A 467 35.23 6.82 10.61
CA GLY A 467 34.43 6.45 9.45
C GLY A 467 33.02 7.01 9.47
N ASN A 468 32.78 8.07 10.24
CA ASN A 468 31.54 8.83 10.15
C ASN A 468 31.35 9.29 8.71
N THR A 469 30.15 9.02 8.18
CA THR A 469 29.83 9.36 6.79
C THR A 469 28.66 10.33 6.77
N GLN A 470 28.84 11.40 6.02
CA GLN A 470 27.79 12.36 5.70
C GLN A 470 27.43 12.22 4.23
N THR A 471 26.14 12.16 3.93
CA THR A 471 25.66 12.09 2.56
C THR A 471 24.70 13.22 2.26
N TYR A 472 24.68 13.62 1.02
CA TYR A 472 23.64 14.45 0.43
C TYR A 472 23.29 13.89 -0.93
N PHE A 473 22.01 13.80 -1.21
CA PHE A 473 21.56 13.55 -2.57
C PHE A 473 20.29 14.36 -2.84
N ASN A 474 20.17 14.81 -4.06
CA ASN A 474 18.99 15.47 -4.60
C ASN A 474 18.88 15.04 -6.06
N VAL A 475 18.01 14.08 -6.30
CA VAL A 475 17.85 13.45 -7.62
C VAL A 475 16.39 13.42 -8.02
N ASN A 476 16.16 13.54 -9.32
CA ASN A 476 14.83 13.40 -9.91
C ASN A 476 14.90 12.64 -11.22
N GLY A 477 13.87 11.87 -11.51
CA GLY A 477 13.73 11.12 -12.75
C GLY A 477 12.30 11.12 -13.26
N THR A 478 12.13 10.89 -14.55
CA THR A 478 10.82 10.77 -15.20
C THR A 478 10.75 9.47 -15.98
N GLY A 479 9.61 8.79 -15.90
CA GLY A 479 9.41 7.52 -16.62
C GLY A 479 8.28 6.69 -16.06
N THR A 480 7.81 5.73 -16.85
CA THR A 480 6.74 4.80 -16.46
C THR A 480 7.25 3.48 -15.86
N THR A 481 8.57 3.25 -15.95
CA THR A 481 9.25 2.08 -15.40
C THR A 481 10.44 2.51 -14.57
N TYR A 482 10.94 1.66 -13.67
CA TYR A 482 12.16 1.94 -12.90
C TYR A 482 13.36 2.23 -13.82
N ARG A 483 13.49 1.48 -14.91
CA ARG A 483 14.54 1.70 -15.91
C ARG A 483 14.43 3.09 -16.53
N ALA A 484 13.26 3.50 -16.98
CA ALA A 484 13.04 4.82 -17.58
C ALA A 484 13.32 5.97 -16.59
N LEU A 485 13.04 5.79 -15.29
CA LEU A 485 13.41 6.78 -14.26
C LEU A 485 14.91 6.96 -14.17
N VAL A 486 15.69 5.87 -14.18
CA VAL A 486 17.15 5.92 -14.12
C VAL A 486 17.75 6.48 -15.40
N ASP A 487 17.19 6.13 -16.56
CA ASP A 487 17.62 6.65 -17.85
C ASP A 487 17.44 8.17 -17.99
N ASN A 488 16.49 8.74 -17.25
CA ASN A 488 16.19 10.17 -17.20
C ASN A 488 16.55 10.79 -15.83
N LEU A 489 17.47 10.17 -15.09
CA LEU A 489 17.88 10.65 -13.77
C LEU A 489 18.71 11.93 -13.90
N ASN A 490 18.38 12.93 -13.08
CA ASN A 490 19.09 14.19 -12.97
C ASN A 490 19.34 14.51 -11.49
N GLY A 491 20.41 15.21 -11.17
CA GLY A 491 20.69 15.69 -9.82
C GLY A 491 22.13 15.52 -9.37
N GLN A 492 22.32 15.43 -8.05
CA GLN A 492 23.64 15.34 -7.42
C GLN A 492 23.62 14.33 -6.28
N VAL A 493 24.69 13.58 -6.14
CA VAL A 493 24.97 12.69 -5.02
C VAL A 493 26.34 13.01 -4.46
N ILE A 494 26.45 13.19 -3.14
CA ILE A 494 27.70 13.43 -2.43
C ILE A 494 27.74 12.52 -1.20
N ALA A 495 28.89 11.87 -0.99
CA ALA A 495 29.20 11.15 0.23
C ALA A 495 30.59 11.59 0.72
N VAL A 496 30.68 11.87 2.01
CA VAL A 496 31.93 12.32 2.65
C VAL A 496 32.21 11.42 3.84
N VAL A 497 33.35 10.74 3.83
CA VAL A 497 33.85 9.96 4.97
C VAL A 497 34.86 10.81 5.72
N GLU A 498 34.61 10.97 7.01
CA GLU A 498 35.49 11.73 7.92
C GLU A 498 36.76 10.95 8.29
N PRO A 499 37.74 11.59 8.93
CA PRO A 499 38.96 10.95 9.34
C PRO A 499 38.76 9.66 10.12
N SER A 500 39.50 8.62 9.77
CA SER A 500 39.33 7.28 10.33
C SER A 500 40.62 6.47 10.24
N LYS A 501 40.74 5.45 11.10
CA LYS A 501 41.84 4.48 11.05
C LYS A 501 41.39 3.20 10.41
N LEU A 502 42.13 2.74 9.43
CA LEU A 502 41.90 1.52 8.67
C LEU A 502 43.04 0.54 8.88
N GLN A 503 42.73 -0.75 8.90
CA GLN A 503 43.75 -1.81 8.91
C GLN A 503 43.88 -2.39 7.48
N SER A 504 45.04 -2.18 6.85
CA SER A 504 45.27 -2.51 5.45
C SER A 504 45.05 -3.99 5.10
N GLY A 505 45.42 -4.91 5.98
CA GLY A 505 45.25 -6.35 5.76
C GLY A 505 43.79 -6.85 5.80
N GLN A 506 42.85 -6.03 6.20
CA GLN A 506 41.40 -6.37 6.28
C GLN A 506 40.56 -5.64 5.24
N LEU A 507 41.14 -4.84 4.36
CA LEU A 507 40.46 -4.16 3.27
C LEU A 507 40.06 -5.12 2.14
N LYS A 508 39.52 -6.30 2.48
CA LYS A 508 39.17 -7.33 1.49
C LYS A 508 38.09 -6.91 0.50
N PHE A 509 37.23 -5.94 0.86
CA PHE A 509 36.27 -5.39 -0.10
C PHE A 509 36.94 -4.57 -1.22
N LEU A 510 38.15 -4.10 -0.97
CA LEU A 510 39.03 -3.51 -1.98
C LEU A 510 39.80 -4.59 -2.77
N THR A 511 39.56 -5.86 -2.50
CA THR A 511 40.16 -7.00 -3.22
C THR A 511 39.48 -7.34 -4.54
N SER A 512 38.64 -6.44 -5.09
CA SER A 512 38.48 -6.45 -6.54
C SER A 512 39.87 -6.45 -7.12
N SER A 513 40.14 -7.26 -8.13
CA SER A 513 41.41 -7.37 -8.83
C SER A 513 42.06 -5.99 -9.11
N PHE A 514 41.26 -4.96 -9.19
CA PHE A 514 41.60 -3.54 -9.37
C PHE A 514 42.46 -2.95 -8.25
N ILE A 515 41.97 -2.97 -7.02
CA ILE A 515 42.69 -2.26 -5.95
C ILE A 515 43.98 -3.00 -5.60
N LYS A 516 43.97 -4.35 -5.71
CA LYS A 516 45.24 -5.09 -5.61
C LYS A 516 46.24 -4.66 -6.67
N GLN A 517 45.78 -4.55 -7.93
CA GLN A 517 46.66 -4.09 -9.01
C GLN A 517 47.15 -2.65 -8.79
N LEU A 518 46.24 -1.74 -8.34
CA LEU A 518 46.61 -0.36 -8.04
C LEU A 518 47.64 -0.28 -6.90
N LEU A 519 47.44 -1.01 -5.82
CA LEU A 519 48.35 -1.03 -4.68
C LEU A 519 49.71 -1.66 -5.02
N GLN A 520 49.74 -2.71 -5.87
CA GLN A 520 50.94 -3.33 -6.38
C GLN A 520 51.76 -2.35 -7.27
N VAL A 521 51.06 -1.63 -8.15
CA VAL A 521 51.72 -0.63 -9.02
C VAL A 521 52.30 0.54 -8.20
N LEU A 522 51.62 0.94 -7.12
CA LEU A 522 52.11 1.96 -6.21
C LEU A 522 53.19 1.46 -5.23
N ASN A 523 53.60 0.18 -5.35
CA ASN A 523 54.54 -0.46 -4.45
C ASN A 523 54.14 -0.32 -2.96
N ILE A 524 52.83 -0.40 -2.70
CA ILE A 524 52.27 -0.43 -1.34
C ILE A 524 52.15 -1.89 -0.93
N ASP A 525 52.98 -2.29 0.03
CA ASP A 525 52.96 -3.66 0.58
C ASP A 525 51.69 -3.87 1.40
N THR A 526 50.81 -4.71 0.87
CA THR A 526 49.55 -5.09 1.55
C THR A 526 49.69 -6.37 2.38
N SER A 527 50.85 -7.01 2.38
CA SER A 527 51.10 -8.27 3.12
C SER A 527 51.28 -8.01 4.61
N LYS A 528 51.65 -6.82 5.02
CA LYS A 528 51.77 -6.38 6.41
C LYS A 528 50.48 -5.71 6.86
N ALA A 529 49.93 -6.10 8.00
CA ALA A 529 48.78 -5.47 8.62
C ALA A 529 49.16 -4.08 9.18
N GLU A 530 49.42 -3.13 8.31
CA GLU A 530 49.72 -1.75 8.69
C GLU A 530 48.42 -0.95 8.83
N ASN A 531 48.39 -0.06 9.81
CA ASN A 531 47.29 0.89 9.94
C ASN A 531 47.44 1.99 8.87
N VAL A 532 46.32 2.41 8.30
CA VAL A 532 46.23 3.52 7.36
C VAL A 532 45.36 4.59 7.99
N ASP A 533 45.92 5.78 8.12
CA ASP A 533 45.22 6.96 8.60
C ASP A 533 44.51 7.63 7.40
N LEU A 534 43.23 7.33 7.23
CA LEU A 534 42.38 8.02 6.25
C LEU A 534 42.08 9.42 6.79
N LYS A 535 42.48 10.44 6.05
CA LYS A 535 42.17 11.83 6.36
C LYS A 535 40.79 12.23 5.83
N CYS A 536 40.42 11.71 4.69
CA CYS A 536 39.08 11.86 4.10
C CYS A 536 38.89 10.94 2.90
N ALA A 537 37.60 10.61 2.62
CA ALA A 537 37.18 10.11 1.31
C ALA A 537 35.92 10.84 0.87
N VAL A 538 35.83 11.14 -0.42
CA VAL A 538 34.67 11.83 -1.02
C VAL A 538 34.27 11.12 -2.29
N VAL A 539 32.95 10.98 -2.45
CA VAL A 539 32.33 10.62 -3.72
C VAL A 539 31.33 11.73 -4.06
N ARG A 540 31.50 12.38 -5.20
CA ARG A 540 30.57 13.36 -5.76
C ARG A 540 30.25 12.99 -7.19
N ALA A 541 29.01 12.85 -7.49
CA ALA A 541 28.45 12.60 -8.83
C ALA A 541 27.43 13.68 -9.18
N ASP A 542 27.66 14.38 -10.29
CA ASP A 542 26.66 15.26 -10.89
C ASP A 542 26.00 14.50 -12.04
N ILE A 543 24.67 14.30 -11.94
CA ILE A 543 23.92 13.41 -12.83
C ILE A 543 23.07 14.26 -13.78
N LYS A 544 23.19 13.98 -15.07
CA LYS A 544 22.36 14.59 -16.11
C LYS A 544 21.92 13.53 -17.10
N ASP A 545 20.59 13.40 -17.30
CA ASP A 545 19.99 12.47 -18.25
C ASP A 545 20.56 11.05 -18.15
N GLY A 546 20.63 10.49 -16.93
CA GLY A 546 21.15 9.16 -16.66
C GLY A 546 22.67 8.99 -16.84
N VAL A 547 23.41 10.07 -16.96
CA VAL A 547 24.88 10.04 -16.98
C VAL A 547 25.42 10.74 -15.75
N ALA A 548 26.05 9.98 -14.86
CA ALA A 548 26.76 10.50 -13.70
C ALA A 548 28.19 10.94 -14.08
N THR A 549 28.49 12.19 -13.86
CA THR A 549 29.81 12.79 -14.11
C THR A 549 30.54 13.02 -12.78
N PHE A 550 31.78 12.66 -12.71
CA PHE A 550 32.66 12.80 -11.55
C PHE A 550 33.76 13.84 -11.83
N PRO A 551 33.52 15.16 -11.64
CA PRO A 551 34.53 16.18 -11.88
C PRO A 551 35.53 16.21 -10.71
N LYS A 552 36.58 15.41 -10.76
CA LYS A 552 37.45 15.04 -9.61
C LYS A 552 36.60 14.50 -8.43
N GLY A 553 35.48 13.88 -8.75
CA GLY A 553 34.42 13.60 -7.79
C GLY A 553 34.64 12.36 -6.95
N ILE A 554 35.64 11.54 -7.23
CA ILE A 554 36.06 10.46 -6.34
C ILE A 554 37.45 10.83 -5.82
N ALA A 555 37.55 11.09 -4.52
CA ALA A 555 38.81 11.58 -3.90
C ALA A 555 39.07 10.81 -2.60
N VAL A 556 40.30 10.41 -2.37
CA VAL A 556 40.78 9.80 -1.13
C VAL A 556 42.10 10.47 -0.74
N ASN A 557 42.22 10.84 0.53
CA ASN A 557 43.44 11.30 1.11
C ASN A 557 43.77 10.49 2.36
N SER A 558 44.95 9.90 2.40
CA SER A 558 45.44 9.13 3.56
C SER A 558 46.94 9.40 3.81
N ASP A 559 47.50 8.79 4.83
CA ASP A 559 48.93 8.83 5.09
C ASP A 559 49.76 8.00 4.07
N LYS A 560 49.12 7.08 3.34
CA LYS A 560 49.78 6.18 2.36
C LYS A 560 49.48 6.55 0.90
N LEU A 561 48.22 6.97 0.62
CA LEU A 561 47.67 7.09 -0.73
C LEU A 561 46.80 8.32 -0.87
N ASP A 562 47.03 9.10 -1.92
CA ASP A 562 46.13 10.12 -2.44
C ASP A 562 45.52 9.64 -3.76
N LEU A 563 44.22 9.71 -3.93
CA LEU A 563 43.54 9.28 -5.14
C LEU A 563 42.53 10.34 -5.57
N VAL A 564 42.50 10.60 -6.88
CA VAL A 564 41.48 11.43 -7.54
C VAL A 564 41.00 10.72 -8.80
N SER A 565 39.70 10.62 -8.98
CA SER A 565 39.15 10.08 -10.22
C SER A 565 38.22 11.08 -10.90
N ASN A 566 38.31 11.11 -12.23
CA ASN A 566 37.46 11.86 -13.13
C ASN A 566 36.78 10.91 -14.10
N GLY A 567 35.62 11.29 -14.63
CA GLY A 567 35.00 10.52 -15.69
C GLY A 567 33.50 10.45 -15.59
N THR A 568 32.95 9.41 -16.19
CA THR A 568 31.48 9.23 -16.26
C THR A 568 31.07 7.79 -16.03
N ILE A 569 29.85 7.64 -15.47
CA ILE A 569 29.10 6.39 -15.43
C ILE A 569 27.81 6.62 -16.20
N ASN A 570 27.65 5.91 -17.31
CA ASN A 570 26.43 5.96 -18.10
C ASN A 570 25.45 4.90 -17.58
N LEU A 571 24.46 5.32 -16.78
CA LEU A 571 23.47 4.45 -16.18
C LEU A 571 22.52 3.84 -17.23
N ARG A 572 22.30 4.53 -18.37
CA ARG A 572 21.46 4.02 -19.47
C ARG A 572 22.08 2.81 -20.15
N LYS A 573 23.40 2.85 -20.35
CA LYS A 573 24.16 1.84 -21.11
C LYS A 573 24.93 0.88 -20.22
N ASP A 574 24.83 1.06 -18.90
CA ASP A 574 25.64 0.34 -17.90
C ASP A 574 27.14 0.37 -18.27
N LYS A 575 27.70 1.56 -18.49
CA LYS A 575 29.08 1.71 -18.91
C LYS A 575 29.86 2.64 -18.00
N LEU A 576 31.04 2.18 -17.60
CA LEU A 576 32.04 2.90 -16.84
C LEU A 576 33.07 3.53 -17.79
N ASN A 577 33.47 4.75 -17.51
CA ASN A 577 34.58 5.44 -18.15
C ASN A 577 35.22 6.42 -17.16
N LEU A 578 36.05 5.89 -16.25
CA LEU A 578 36.70 6.66 -15.20
C LEU A 578 38.20 6.62 -15.38
N SER A 579 38.85 7.76 -15.26
CA SER A 579 40.33 7.89 -15.17
C SER A 579 40.70 8.06 -13.70
N VAL A 580 41.69 7.34 -13.22
CA VAL A 580 42.14 7.35 -11.84
C VAL A 580 43.57 7.81 -11.76
N ASN A 581 43.79 8.89 -11.01
CA ASN A 581 45.08 9.41 -10.65
C ASN A 581 45.38 9.03 -9.20
N ALA A 582 46.43 8.27 -8.97
CA ALA A 582 46.82 7.83 -7.65
C ALA A 582 48.26 8.20 -7.35
N TYR A 583 48.51 8.70 -6.16
CA TYR A 583 49.83 9.18 -5.73
C TYR A 583 50.15 8.59 -4.35
N ARG A 584 51.43 8.25 -4.13
CA ARG A 584 51.88 7.89 -2.79
C ARG A 584 51.98 9.14 -1.93
N SER A 585 51.35 9.14 -0.75
CA SER A 585 51.39 10.26 0.17
C SER A 585 52.78 10.46 0.79
N GLY A 586 53.17 11.70 1.09
CA GLY A 586 54.42 12.01 1.80
C GLY A 586 55.71 11.96 0.97
N VAL A 587 55.67 11.65 -0.33
CA VAL A 587 56.87 11.61 -1.18
C VAL A 587 56.99 12.91 -1.96
N ALA A 588 58.07 13.69 -1.65
CA ALA A 588 58.36 14.96 -2.31
C ALA A 588 59.00 14.82 -3.70
N LYS A 589 59.60 13.65 -4.00
CA LYS A 589 60.24 13.39 -5.30
C LYS A 589 59.34 12.49 -6.14
N VAL A 590 58.91 12.98 -7.29
CA VAL A 590 58.12 12.25 -8.26
C VAL A 590 59.06 11.42 -9.12
N SER A 591 59.07 10.08 -8.98
CA SER A 591 59.77 9.21 -9.94
C SER A 591 58.89 9.01 -11.18
N LEU A 592 59.49 8.71 -12.33
CA LEU A 592 58.80 8.44 -13.59
C LEU A 592 57.80 7.25 -13.46
N VAL A 593 58.05 6.31 -12.55
CA VAL A 593 57.13 5.22 -12.22
C VAL A 593 55.86 5.75 -11.51
N GLN A 594 55.98 6.79 -10.67
CA GLN A 594 54.82 7.43 -10.03
C GLN A 594 53.98 8.27 -11.01
N THR A 595 54.59 8.74 -12.11
CA THR A 595 53.90 9.43 -13.21
C THR A 595 53.00 8.49 -14.02
N MET A 596 53.33 7.20 -14.06
CA MET A 596 52.52 6.19 -14.76
C MET A 596 51.24 5.81 -14.02
N THR A 597 51.12 6.15 -12.74
CA THR A 597 49.87 5.90 -11.98
C THR A 597 48.72 6.82 -12.40
N ASN A 598 48.99 7.88 -13.15
CA ASN A 598 47.97 8.78 -13.70
C ASN A 598 47.22 8.21 -14.91
N LEU A 599 47.46 6.96 -15.26
CA LEU A 599 47.06 6.38 -16.53
C LEU A 599 46.08 5.17 -16.38
N PHE A 600 45.52 5.00 -15.21
CA PHE A 600 44.53 3.95 -15.04
C PHE A 600 43.15 4.40 -15.51
N LYS A 601 42.55 3.56 -16.34
CA LYS A 601 41.18 3.73 -16.80
C LYS A 601 40.32 2.59 -16.33
N ILE A 602 39.22 2.90 -15.67
CA ILE A 602 38.20 1.95 -15.34
C ILE A 602 37.13 2.02 -16.44
N SER A 603 36.87 0.89 -17.06
CA SER A 603 35.88 0.72 -18.13
C SER A 603 35.03 -0.55 -17.85
N GLY A 604 34.20 -0.95 -18.79
CA GLY A 604 33.30 -2.09 -18.62
C GLY A 604 31.94 -1.71 -18.08
N THR A 605 31.31 -2.59 -17.31
CA THR A 605 30.00 -2.38 -16.70
C THR A 605 30.10 -2.25 -15.18
N LEU A 606 29.02 -1.81 -14.52
CA LEU A 606 28.96 -1.75 -13.05
C LEU A 606 29.11 -3.15 -12.41
N GLN A 607 28.62 -4.19 -13.09
CA GLN A 607 28.73 -5.58 -12.64
C GLN A 607 30.09 -6.21 -12.95
N SER A 608 30.74 -5.79 -14.04
CA SER A 608 32.02 -6.31 -14.50
C SER A 608 32.95 -5.17 -14.90
N PRO A 609 33.49 -4.43 -13.91
CA PRO A 609 34.44 -3.38 -14.18
C PRO A 609 35.75 -3.97 -14.67
N SER A 610 36.35 -3.36 -15.68
CA SER A 610 37.67 -3.69 -16.22
C SER A 610 38.63 -2.54 -16.09
N ILE A 611 39.92 -2.84 -15.94
CA ILE A 611 40.95 -1.86 -15.83
C ILE A 611 41.90 -2.02 -16.99
N ALA A 612 42.24 -0.88 -17.59
CA ALA A 612 43.26 -0.77 -18.63
C ALA A 612 44.23 0.37 -18.32
N ILE A 613 45.41 0.25 -18.84
CA ILE A 613 46.33 1.38 -18.90
C ILE A 613 45.89 2.25 -20.07
N ASP A 614 45.74 3.55 -19.86
CA ASP A 614 45.45 4.51 -20.93
C ASP A 614 46.71 4.74 -21.78
N GLN A 615 46.88 3.89 -22.81
CA GLN A 615 48.03 3.95 -23.71
C GLN A 615 48.18 5.34 -24.40
N ASN A 616 47.05 6.01 -24.70
CA ASN A 616 47.08 7.32 -25.33
C ASN A 616 47.54 8.45 -24.36
N GLY A 617 47.12 8.37 -23.10
CA GLY A 617 47.60 9.23 -22.04
C GLY A 617 49.12 9.02 -21.76
N ALA A 618 49.55 7.75 -21.75
CA ALA A 618 50.94 7.36 -21.58
C ALA A 618 51.82 7.95 -22.69
N ILE A 619 51.43 7.79 -23.95
CA ILE A 619 52.19 8.32 -25.10
C ILE A 619 52.28 9.84 -25.06
N LYS A 620 51.19 10.55 -24.74
CA LYS A 620 51.21 12.02 -24.63
C LYS A 620 52.14 12.50 -23.50
N THR A 621 52.13 11.78 -22.37
CA THR A 621 52.98 12.12 -21.22
C THR A 621 54.47 11.85 -21.51
N ILE A 622 54.78 10.74 -22.17
CA ILE A 622 56.13 10.37 -22.58
C ILE A 622 56.64 11.31 -23.66
N ALA A 623 55.83 11.63 -24.67
CA ALA A 623 56.19 12.58 -25.73
C ALA A 623 56.41 13.99 -25.16
N GLY A 624 55.59 14.45 -24.24
CA GLY A 624 55.77 15.73 -23.55
C GLY A 624 57.08 15.77 -22.71
N ALA A 625 57.38 14.65 -22.03
CA ALA A 625 58.63 14.50 -21.28
C ALA A 625 59.87 14.50 -22.18
N ALA A 626 59.80 13.82 -23.32
CA ALA A 626 60.91 13.76 -24.29
C ALA A 626 61.17 15.12 -24.95
N LEU A 627 60.09 15.86 -25.29
CA LEU A 627 60.22 17.20 -25.91
C LEU A 627 60.75 18.31 -24.97
N SER A 628 60.50 18.14 -23.66
CA SER A 628 60.90 19.13 -22.64
C SER A 628 62.21 18.80 -21.91
N GLY A 629 62.96 17.78 -22.36
CA GLY A 629 64.18 17.35 -21.67
C GLY A 629 63.91 16.84 -20.22
N GLY A 630 62.75 16.46 -19.93
CA GLY A 630 62.33 15.88 -18.62
C GLY A 630 62.04 16.88 -17.49
N THR A 631 62.53 18.14 -17.63
CA THR A 631 62.45 19.13 -16.55
C THR A 631 61.12 19.86 -16.46
N LEU A 632 60.53 20.24 -17.61
CA LEU A 632 59.21 20.88 -17.66
C LEU A 632 58.07 19.93 -17.26
N THR A 633 58.17 18.65 -17.61
CA THR A 633 57.15 17.67 -17.33
C THR A 633 57.10 17.31 -15.86
N GLY A 634 58.23 17.20 -15.18
CA GLY A 634 58.27 16.94 -13.73
C GLY A 634 57.71 18.11 -12.93
N ALA A 635 58.04 19.38 -13.33
CA ALA A 635 57.47 20.56 -12.69
C ALA A 635 55.98 20.73 -12.95
N GLN A 636 55.49 20.43 -14.16
CA GLN A 636 54.09 20.52 -14.53
C GLN A 636 53.25 19.43 -13.83
N MET A 637 53.80 18.23 -13.65
CA MET A 637 53.17 17.16 -12.91
C MET A 637 53.09 17.39 -11.41
N LEU A 638 54.09 18.10 -10.84
CA LEU A 638 54.05 18.56 -9.44
C LEU A 638 53.00 19.66 -9.23
N LEU A 639 52.75 20.49 -10.24
CA LEU A 639 51.72 21.52 -10.26
C LEU A 639 50.32 20.89 -10.41
N ASP A 640 50.18 19.75 -11.10
CA ASP A 640 48.92 19.03 -11.29
C ASP A 640 48.57 18.13 -10.12
N LYS A 641 49.48 17.89 -9.16
CA LYS A 641 49.21 17.10 -7.96
C LYS A 641 48.20 17.84 -7.09
N ASP A 642 47.02 17.27 -6.96
CA ASP A 642 46.03 17.79 -6.03
C ASP A 642 46.42 17.44 -4.59
N THR A 643 46.92 18.44 -3.86
CA THR A 643 47.36 18.28 -2.47
C THR A 643 46.23 18.23 -1.46
N ALA A 644 45.02 18.55 -1.87
CA ALA A 644 43.82 18.50 -1.04
C ALA A 644 42.64 17.94 -1.84
N PRO A 645 42.70 16.65 -2.24
CA PRO A 645 41.74 16.07 -3.16
C PRO A 645 40.30 16.13 -2.67
N CYS A 646 40.06 15.93 -1.38
CA CYS A 646 38.73 16.02 -0.82
C CYS A 646 38.17 17.46 -0.82
N TYR A 647 39.02 18.46 -0.58
CA TYR A 647 38.64 19.86 -0.68
C TYR A 647 38.24 20.21 -2.13
N THR A 648 39.05 19.77 -3.09
CA THR A 648 38.78 20.01 -4.51
C THR A 648 37.50 19.35 -4.98
N ALA A 649 37.24 18.10 -4.58
CA ALA A 649 36.04 17.35 -4.92
C ALA A 649 34.74 18.00 -4.39
N LEU A 650 34.84 18.72 -3.27
CA LEU A 650 33.69 19.35 -2.62
C LEU A 650 33.42 20.80 -3.03
N GLN A 651 34.25 21.39 -3.90
CA GLN A 651 34.01 22.76 -4.37
C GLN A 651 32.62 22.89 -5.04
N ASN A 652 31.94 24.01 -4.77
CA ASN A 652 30.59 24.28 -5.26
C ASN A 652 29.53 23.25 -4.79
N THR A 653 29.74 22.63 -3.64
CA THR A 653 28.76 21.74 -2.99
C THR A 653 28.34 22.29 -1.63
N ILE A 654 27.33 21.67 -1.02
CA ILE A 654 26.91 22.02 0.36
C ILE A 654 28.00 21.68 1.40
N PHE A 655 28.96 20.84 1.07
CA PHE A 655 30.09 20.46 1.92
C PHE A 655 31.40 21.19 1.62
N LYS A 656 31.36 22.31 0.86
CA LYS A 656 32.56 23.06 0.42
C LYS A 656 33.53 23.43 1.55
N ASP A 657 32.99 23.66 2.76
CA ASP A 657 33.78 24.12 3.92
C ASP A 657 34.14 22.95 4.87
N LYS A 658 33.85 21.68 4.47
CA LYS A 658 34.08 20.51 5.32
C LYS A 658 35.58 20.24 5.58
N PHE A 659 36.43 20.52 4.62
CA PHE A 659 37.87 20.37 4.72
C PHE A 659 38.59 21.71 4.46
N ALA A 660 39.70 21.91 5.14
CA ALA A 660 40.47 23.14 5.04
C ALA A 660 40.99 23.37 3.62
N LYS A 661 40.98 24.64 3.19
CA LYS A 661 41.63 25.05 1.97
C LYS A 661 43.13 24.80 2.09
N PRO A 662 43.83 24.26 1.05
CA PRO A 662 45.23 24.03 1.11
C PRO A 662 45.99 25.36 1.31
N THR A 663 46.77 25.43 2.39
CA THR A 663 47.62 26.57 2.66
C THR A 663 48.93 26.42 1.88
N GLY A 664 49.09 27.18 0.79
CA GLY A 664 50.34 27.54 0.19
C GLY A 664 51.27 26.45 -0.37
N VAL A 665 51.08 26.08 -1.65
CA VAL A 665 52.12 25.37 -2.46
C VAL A 665 52.81 26.34 -3.41
N THR A 666 52.41 27.60 -3.45
CA THR A 666 52.91 28.60 -4.40
C THR A 666 54.40 28.99 -4.23
N ASN A 667 54.99 28.84 -3.05
CA ASN A 667 56.36 29.27 -2.80
C ASN A 667 57.44 28.19 -2.98
N ALA A 668 57.08 26.89 -2.86
CA ALA A 668 58.04 25.81 -3.05
C ALA A 668 58.28 25.49 -4.55
N ALA A 669 57.20 25.51 -5.37
CA ALA A 669 57.32 25.29 -6.81
C ALA A 669 58.07 26.39 -7.55
N GLN A 670 57.87 27.66 -7.14
CA GLN A 670 58.62 28.78 -7.71
C GLN A 670 60.12 28.77 -7.34
N LYS A 671 60.49 28.30 -6.15
CA LYS A 671 61.92 28.14 -5.78
C LYS A 671 62.60 26.98 -6.50
N THR A 672 61.89 25.94 -6.85
CA THR A 672 62.42 24.79 -7.60
C THR A 672 62.66 25.17 -9.10
N TYR A 673 61.83 26.07 -9.64
CA TYR A 673 61.98 26.55 -11.03
C TYR A 673 63.29 27.38 -11.27
N GLN A 674 63.79 28.03 -10.24
CA GLN A 674 65.02 28.80 -10.33
C GLN A 674 66.32 27.96 -10.15
N GLY A 675 66.19 26.70 -9.68
CA GLY A 675 67.32 25.78 -9.46
C GLY A 675 67.57 24.73 -10.56
N ALA A 676 66.69 24.63 -11.57
CA ALA A 676 66.70 23.53 -12.55
C ALA A 676 67.42 23.91 -13.89
N SER A 677 68.37 24.73 -13.89
CA SER A 677 69.18 24.98 -15.08
C SER A 677 70.49 24.10 -15.21
N ALA A 678 70.48 22.95 -14.60
CA ALA A 678 71.57 21.99 -14.65
C ALA A 678 71.26 20.76 -15.49
N THR A 679 71.85 20.75 -16.66
CA THR A 679 72.26 19.62 -17.53
C THR A 679 71.24 18.76 -18.20
N VAL A 680 71.13 18.96 -19.51
CA VAL A 680 70.36 18.17 -20.50
C VAL A 680 70.79 16.68 -20.54
N ASP A 681 71.98 16.34 -20.10
CA ASP A 681 72.56 14.98 -20.10
C ASP A 681 71.91 14.04 -19.06
N ASP A 682 71.52 14.54 -17.90
CA ASP A 682 70.79 13.72 -16.89
C ASP A 682 69.37 13.40 -17.32
N GLY A 683 68.70 14.23 -18.11
CA GLY A 683 67.35 13.99 -18.64
C GLY A 683 67.30 12.87 -19.66
N LEU A 684 68.30 12.73 -20.52
CA LEU A 684 68.37 11.67 -21.53
C LEU A 684 68.63 10.27 -20.91
N ASN A 685 69.47 10.21 -19.87
CA ASN A 685 69.73 8.98 -19.12
C ASN A 685 68.43 8.53 -18.33
N MET A 686 67.71 9.43 -17.73
CA MET A 686 66.48 9.20 -17.09
C MET A 686 65.38 8.66 -18.04
N VAL A 687 65.28 9.18 -19.27
CA VAL A 687 64.36 8.70 -20.29
C VAL A 687 64.71 7.30 -20.75
N ARG A 688 65.98 6.96 -20.88
CA ARG A 688 66.45 5.62 -21.30
C ARG A 688 66.23 4.56 -20.24
N ASP A 689 66.43 4.87 -18.98
CA ASP A 689 66.18 3.95 -17.87
C ASP A 689 64.66 3.77 -17.61
N SER A 690 63.91 4.81 -17.76
CA SER A 690 62.44 4.76 -17.65
C SER A 690 61.80 3.99 -18.79
N ALA A 691 62.32 4.08 -20.03
CA ALA A 691 61.84 3.28 -21.16
C ALA A 691 62.12 1.77 -20.95
N LYS A 692 63.23 1.40 -20.30
CA LYS A 692 63.54 0.01 -19.90
C LYS A 692 62.60 -0.47 -18.80
N GLU A 693 62.33 0.34 -17.82
CA GLU A 693 61.45 0.00 -16.69
C GLU A 693 59.99 -0.13 -17.13
N ILE A 694 59.50 0.74 -18.05
CA ILE A 694 58.19 0.64 -18.70
C ILE A 694 58.06 -0.68 -19.47
N LYS A 695 59.09 -1.06 -20.22
CA LYS A 695 59.09 -2.31 -20.99
C LYS A 695 59.02 -3.56 -20.06
N ASN A 696 59.67 -3.47 -18.91
CA ASN A 696 59.68 -4.57 -17.92
C ASN A 696 58.38 -4.65 -17.13
N ILE A 697 57.78 -3.51 -16.75
CA ILE A 697 56.48 -3.43 -16.07
C ILE A 697 55.37 -3.87 -17.04
N GLY A 698 55.40 -3.43 -18.30
CA GLY A 698 54.47 -3.85 -19.34
C GLY A 698 54.53 -5.35 -19.60
N LYS A 699 55.74 -5.95 -19.66
CA LYS A 699 55.88 -7.41 -19.77
C LYS A 699 55.43 -8.15 -18.52
N GLY A 700 55.67 -7.62 -17.32
CA GLY A 700 55.18 -8.21 -16.07
C GLY A 700 53.65 -8.23 -15.95
N LEU A 701 53.01 -7.12 -16.37
CA LEU A 701 51.56 -6.99 -16.40
C LEU A 701 50.89 -7.93 -17.43
N ILE A 702 51.46 -8.00 -18.64
CA ILE A 702 50.96 -8.87 -19.71
C ILE A 702 51.13 -10.34 -19.31
N ASN A 703 52.24 -10.75 -18.71
CA ASN A 703 52.43 -12.11 -18.25
C ASN A 703 51.56 -12.50 -17.07
N ASN A 704 51.14 -11.59 -16.22
CA ASN A 704 50.19 -11.84 -15.14
C ASN A 704 48.73 -11.90 -15.63
N ILE A 705 48.40 -11.16 -16.68
CA ILE A 705 47.06 -11.17 -17.31
C ILE A 705 46.86 -12.46 -18.14
N LEU A 706 47.92 -12.98 -18.75
CA LEU A 706 47.86 -14.19 -19.56
C LEU A 706 47.97 -15.49 -18.73
N LYS A 707 48.20 -15.41 -17.42
CA LYS A 707 48.23 -16.58 -16.49
C LYS A 707 46.98 -16.72 -15.63
N GLN A 708 45.96 -15.87 -15.79
CA GLN A 708 44.60 -16.02 -15.28
C GLN A 708 43.63 -16.27 -16.45
#